data_0eac854a9976e7bd4ab2b18247fd7375
#
_entry.id   0eac854a9976e7bd4ab2b18247fd7375
#
_cell.length_a   1.000
_cell.length_b   1.000
_cell.length_c   1.000
_cell.angle_alpha   90.00
_cell.angle_beta   90.00
_cell.angle_gamma   90.00
#
_symmetry.space_group_name_H-M   'P 1'
#
loop_
_entity.id
_entity.type
_entity.pdbx_description
1 polymer ?
#
loop_
_entity_poly.entity_id
_entity_poly.type
_entity_poly.pdbx_seq_one_letter_code
_entity_poly.pdbx_strand_id
1 'polypeptide(L)'
;MKNHETINKQIRVAERELATLDARKTALQNRIKRLKGLKQSNADEQLPFSQLSESIVTNESTEEQKIAIFRSLFRGREDVFPRRFESKRSGKSGYQPVCRNEWIRPFCQKPKIKCGKCKNRDFTPLSENVIRNHLIGIDPTDRYRREFVIGVYPMLLDENSWFLAVDFDKETWKEDVKVYLETCQTFNVPAALKRSRSGNGAHIWIFFSEPIPARLARQLGAFMLTQAMVSRPEMGFDSYDRFFPSQDTMPKGGFGNLIALPLQRKPREKGNCLFVDESFNPYSGQWSFLSAVRRMNFTEVQSVVDKAASLGGVLGVRFISTDEDDILPWLYSPSGTKSEVKILGPLPDSIELILANQIYISKEGLPPALKNKLIRLAAFQNPEFYKAQAMRFPTFDKPRIVHCCEDFPKHIGLPRGCLEGATELLNSLGIQTRIIDERFGGDRVKAEFIGTLRSEQQLVADVLLKHDTGVLSASTAFGKTVVAAYLIAKRSVNTLILVHLKQLLDQWIERLNTFLDVSVKEIGQIGGGKRKPTGIIDVATIQSLSRKGVVDDIVANYGYLVVDECHHISARSFEIVARQSRAKYVTGLSATINRKDGHHPIIFMNCGPVRYKVDDKKQAAARPFAHKVIVRKTNFKMPASFGADRYTAIHEIYRSLLKSDERNQFIVADILKVISNDRFPVILTERKEHLDRLKTLLEDKIQNLIVMQGGMGKKQRQVALQALKSLPDHAEKAILATGRYLGEGFDDERLDTLFLTMPISWRGTLSQYAGRLHRTHDRKNEVVIYDYVDMDVPVLSRMYDKRIRGYRSIGYEIENDQS
;
A
#
# COMPACT_ATOMS: atom_id res chain seq x y z
N MET A 1 14.69 23.74 -53.23
CA MET A 1 16.04 23.86 -52.64
C MET A 1 16.03 23.91 -51.08
N LYS A 2 15.18 24.70 -50.39
CA LYS A 2 15.17 24.81 -48.92
C LYS A 2 14.86 23.48 -48.17
N ASN A 3 14.07 22.57 -48.76
CA ASN A 3 13.74 21.28 -48.10
C ASN A 3 14.92 20.28 -48.11
N HIS A 4 15.75 20.30 -49.19
CA HIS A 4 16.93 19.42 -49.28
C HIS A 4 18.03 19.77 -48.25
N GLU A 5 18.21 21.07 -48.00
CA GLU A 5 19.20 21.57 -47.05
C GLU A 5 18.83 21.21 -45.58
N THR A 6 17.53 21.26 -45.29
CA THR A 6 16.99 20.87 -43.95
C THR A 6 17.15 19.38 -43.72
N ILE A 7 16.86 18.54 -44.71
CA ILE A 7 17.03 17.06 -44.64
C ILE A 7 18.50 16.69 -44.47
N ASN A 8 19.40 17.31 -45.24
CA ASN A 8 20.84 17.08 -45.11
C ASN A 8 21.40 17.52 -43.74
N LYS A 9 20.84 18.55 -43.13
CA LYS A 9 21.19 18.97 -41.77
C LYS A 9 20.73 17.94 -40.72
N GLN A 10 19.54 17.40 -40.91
CA GLN A 10 19.01 16.34 -40.03
C GLN A 10 19.80 15.03 -40.15
N ILE A 11 20.20 14.65 -41.37
CA ILE A 11 21.07 13.49 -41.62
C ILE A 11 22.40 13.66 -40.90
N ARG A 12 23.07 14.80 -41.00
CA ARG A 12 24.35 15.07 -40.32
C ARG A 12 24.22 15.05 -38.80
N VAL A 13 23.07 15.47 -38.23
CA VAL A 13 22.83 15.39 -36.80
C VAL A 13 22.66 13.93 -36.39
N ALA A 14 21.87 13.13 -37.11
CA ALA A 14 21.68 11.71 -36.82
C ALA A 14 22.98 10.91 -36.99
N GLU A 15 23.80 11.19 -37.94
CA GLU A 15 25.14 10.59 -38.15
C GLU A 15 26.09 10.90 -36.98
N ARG A 16 26.05 12.13 -36.42
CA ARG A 16 26.82 12.50 -35.20
C ARG A 16 26.32 11.78 -33.96
N GLU A 17 25.00 11.63 -33.79
CA GLU A 17 24.43 10.87 -32.70
C GLU A 17 24.79 9.37 -32.79
N LEU A 18 24.77 8.80 -33.99
CA LEU A 18 25.19 7.44 -34.27
C LEU A 18 26.67 7.23 -33.88
N ALA A 19 27.55 8.12 -34.29
CA ALA A 19 28.98 8.09 -33.98
C ALA A 19 29.22 8.19 -32.45
N THR A 20 28.45 8.99 -31.71
CA THR A 20 28.55 9.08 -30.25
C THR A 20 28.04 7.83 -29.55
N LEU A 21 27.00 7.18 -30.05
CA LEU A 21 26.49 5.90 -29.53
C LEU A 21 27.47 4.76 -29.78
N ASP A 22 28.12 4.71 -30.97
CA ASP A 22 29.14 3.73 -31.29
C ASP A 22 30.39 3.89 -30.41
N ALA A 23 30.85 5.13 -30.19
CA ALA A 23 31.95 5.42 -29.27
C ALA A 23 31.61 4.97 -27.84
N ARG A 24 30.37 5.18 -27.39
CA ARG A 24 29.89 4.75 -26.07
C ARG A 24 29.76 3.21 -25.97
N LYS A 25 29.33 2.55 -27.03
CA LYS A 25 29.27 1.09 -27.15
C LYS A 25 30.67 0.50 -27.03
N THR A 26 31.63 1.03 -27.74
CA THR A 26 33.04 0.59 -27.73
C THR A 26 33.65 0.80 -26.33
N ALA A 27 33.40 1.93 -25.68
CA ALA A 27 33.86 2.19 -24.32
C ALA A 27 33.26 1.19 -23.30
N LEU A 28 31.98 0.84 -23.45
CA LEU A 28 31.33 -0.18 -22.62
C LEU A 28 31.88 -1.59 -22.89
N GLN A 29 32.14 -1.94 -24.15
CA GLN A 29 32.77 -3.21 -24.53
C GLN A 29 34.17 -3.34 -23.93
N ASN A 30 34.97 -2.29 -24.00
CA ASN A 30 36.32 -2.25 -23.39
C ASN A 30 36.24 -2.34 -21.85
N ARG A 31 35.25 -1.70 -21.23
CA ARG A 31 35.00 -1.82 -19.79
C ARG A 31 34.59 -3.25 -19.39
N ILE A 32 33.73 -3.90 -20.17
CA ILE A 32 33.34 -5.31 -19.99
C ILE A 32 34.56 -6.22 -20.14
N LYS A 33 35.41 -6.00 -21.17
CA LYS A 33 36.64 -6.77 -21.38
C LYS A 33 37.62 -6.62 -20.21
N ARG A 34 37.78 -5.38 -19.70
CA ARG A 34 38.61 -5.10 -18.51
C ARG A 34 38.05 -5.77 -17.25
N LEU A 35 36.73 -5.73 -17.05
CA LEU A 35 36.07 -6.38 -15.90
C LEU A 35 36.15 -7.91 -15.99
N LYS A 36 36.05 -8.47 -17.21
CA LYS A 36 36.28 -9.92 -17.46
C LYS A 36 37.73 -10.31 -17.19
N GLY A 37 38.68 -9.50 -17.58
CA GLY A 37 40.10 -9.70 -17.28
C GLY A 37 40.39 -9.63 -15.76
N LEU A 38 39.82 -8.65 -15.05
CA LEU A 38 39.92 -8.58 -13.57
C LEU A 38 39.20 -9.74 -12.88
N LYS A 39 38.12 -10.27 -13.48
CA LYS A 39 37.46 -11.49 -12.97
C LYS A 39 38.32 -12.74 -13.16
N GLN A 40 39.06 -12.83 -14.25
CA GLN A 40 40.01 -13.93 -14.50
C GLN A 40 41.28 -13.81 -13.61
N SER A 41 41.86 -12.62 -13.45
CA SER A 41 43.01 -12.43 -12.56
C SER A 41 42.67 -12.63 -11.08
N ASN A 42 41.45 -12.27 -10.64
CA ASN A 42 41.01 -12.60 -9.28
C ASN A 42 40.60 -14.09 -9.12
N ALA A 43 40.41 -14.83 -10.22
CA ALA A 43 40.21 -16.27 -10.19
C ALA A 43 41.53 -17.02 -10.06
N ASP A 44 42.62 -16.44 -10.56
CA ASP A 44 43.96 -17.05 -10.47
C ASP A 44 44.69 -16.80 -9.12
N GLU A 45 44.26 -15.78 -8.35
CA GLU A 45 44.73 -15.54 -6.98
C GLU A 45 43.86 -16.20 -5.88
N GLN A 46 42.70 -16.74 -6.22
CA GLN A 46 41.95 -17.60 -5.34
C GLN A 46 42.40 -19.02 -5.59
N LEU A 47 43.18 -19.59 -4.65
CA LEU A 47 43.39 -21.04 -4.54
C LEU A 47 42.05 -21.72 -4.89
N PRO A 48 42.04 -22.68 -5.83
CA PRO A 48 40.81 -23.26 -6.32
C PRO A 48 40.06 -23.93 -5.16
N PHE A 49 38.94 -23.37 -4.80
CA PHE A 49 37.98 -23.92 -3.81
C PHE A 49 37.49 -25.33 -4.19
N SER A 50 37.78 -25.76 -5.42
CA SER A 50 37.45 -27.10 -5.97
C SER A 50 38.38 -28.21 -5.46
N GLN A 51 39.46 -27.92 -4.74
CA GLN A 51 40.35 -28.96 -4.17
C GLN A 51 40.21 -29.15 -2.65
N LEU A 52 39.28 -28.45 -1.98
CA LEU A 52 38.81 -28.87 -0.65
C LEU A 52 37.66 -29.88 -0.79
N SER A 53 37.88 -30.89 -1.65
CA SER A 53 37.01 -32.03 -1.77
C SER A 53 37.12 -32.92 -0.54
N GLU A 54 36.00 -33.12 0.13
CA GLU A 54 35.64 -34.32 0.89
C GLU A 54 36.22 -34.56 2.29
N SER A 55 36.96 -33.68 2.93
CA SER A 55 37.19 -33.85 4.37
C SER A 55 36.04 -33.27 5.17
N ILE A 56 35.21 -34.12 5.76
CA ILE A 56 34.17 -33.70 6.71
C ILE A 56 34.83 -32.93 7.84
N VAL A 57 34.50 -31.64 8.00
CA VAL A 57 34.97 -30.84 9.11
C VAL A 57 34.31 -31.30 10.39
N THR A 58 35.09 -31.70 11.38
CA THR A 58 34.65 -32.24 12.66
C THR A 58 34.99 -31.32 13.85
N ASN A 59 34.66 -31.72 15.06
CA ASN A 59 35.08 -30.99 16.26
C ASN A 59 36.62 -30.99 16.42
N GLU A 60 37.33 -31.92 15.83
CA GLU A 60 38.78 -32.10 15.88
C GLU A 60 39.50 -31.35 14.77
N SER A 61 38.80 -30.89 13.73
CA SER A 61 39.39 -30.14 12.61
C SER A 61 39.99 -28.81 13.07
N THR A 62 40.90 -28.27 12.25
CA THR A 62 41.56 -27.01 12.57
C THR A 62 40.62 -25.83 12.63
N GLU A 63 41.02 -24.75 13.27
CA GLU A 63 40.25 -23.53 13.38
C GLU A 63 39.98 -22.91 12.01
N GLU A 64 40.97 -22.95 11.12
CA GLU A 64 40.85 -22.42 9.76
C GLU A 64 39.80 -23.20 8.96
N GLN A 65 39.76 -24.52 9.06
CA GLN A 65 38.77 -25.36 8.42
C GLN A 65 37.33 -25.03 8.93
N LYS A 66 37.20 -24.85 10.25
CA LYS A 66 35.91 -24.46 10.88
C LYS A 66 35.46 -23.07 10.43
N ILE A 67 36.36 -22.11 10.35
CA ILE A 67 36.06 -20.75 9.88
C ILE A 67 35.70 -20.79 8.40
N ALA A 68 36.38 -21.56 7.58
CA ALA A 68 36.13 -21.68 6.15
C ALA A 68 34.71 -22.22 5.86
N ILE A 69 34.34 -23.37 6.49
CA ILE A 69 32.98 -23.92 6.33
C ILE A 69 31.92 -22.97 6.88
N PHE A 70 32.16 -22.33 8.02
CA PHE A 70 31.22 -21.36 8.59
C PHE A 70 31.01 -20.17 7.65
N ARG A 71 32.10 -19.58 7.12
CA ARG A 71 32.04 -18.48 6.17
C ARG A 71 31.34 -18.86 4.87
N SER A 72 31.53 -20.09 4.39
CA SER A 72 30.90 -20.56 3.14
C SER A 72 29.38 -20.72 3.25
N LEU A 73 28.84 -21.07 4.43
CA LEU A 73 27.43 -21.26 4.68
C LEU A 73 26.71 -19.93 5.02
N PHE A 74 27.27 -19.16 5.94
CA PHE A 74 26.67 -17.91 6.44
C PHE A 74 27.17 -16.69 5.69
N ARG A 75 27.31 -16.82 4.37
CA ARG A 75 27.84 -15.79 3.50
C ARG A 75 26.80 -14.70 3.23
N GLY A 76 27.15 -13.47 3.54
CA GLY A 76 26.39 -12.28 3.22
C GLY A 76 27.31 -11.14 2.78
N ARG A 77 26.94 -9.89 3.11
CA ARG A 77 27.80 -8.75 2.82
C ARG A 77 29.14 -8.88 3.55
N GLU A 78 30.22 -8.70 2.84
CA GLU A 78 31.60 -8.78 3.38
C GLU A 78 32.18 -7.40 3.68
N ASP A 79 31.63 -6.33 3.08
CA ASP A 79 32.08 -4.94 3.26
C ASP A 79 31.65 -4.32 4.59
N VAL A 80 30.68 -4.94 5.27
CA VAL A 80 30.13 -4.46 6.54
C VAL A 80 29.46 -5.61 7.30
N PHE A 81 29.63 -5.64 8.62
CA PHE A 81 28.91 -6.57 9.48
C PHE A 81 28.24 -5.86 10.66
N PRO A 82 27.11 -6.35 11.18
CA PRO A 82 26.49 -5.82 12.38
C PRO A 82 27.04 -6.52 13.63
N ARG A 83 27.43 -5.74 14.66
CA ARG A 83 27.83 -6.23 15.98
C ARG A 83 26.72 -5.99 16.99
N ARG A 84 26.50 -6.95 17.88
CA ARG A 84 25.57 -6.84 19.00
C ARG A 84 26.12 -5.84 20.03
N PHE A 85 25.24 -4.99 20.51
CA PHE A 85 25.51 -4.10 21.64
C PHE A 85 24.45 -4.27 22.73
N GLU A 86 24.83 -3.90 23.95
CA GLU A 86 23.91 -3.83 25.08
C GLU A 86 24.14 -2.50 25.80
N SER A 87 23.08 -1.72 25.94
CA SER A 87 23.15 -0.41 26.59
C SER A 87 23.05 -0.57 28.11
N LYS A 88 24.13 -0.28 28.81
CA LYS A 88 24.15 -0.29 30.30
C LYS A 88 23.11 0.66 30.90
N ARG A 89 22.77 1.76 30.19
CA ARG A 89 21.84 2.78 30.68
C ARG A 89 20.36 2.37 30.56
N SER A 90 20.00 1.66 29.49
CA SER A 90 18.60 1.34 29.19
C SER A 90 18.27 -0.14 29.19
N GLY A 91 19.26 -1.02 29.42
CA GLY A 91 19.11 -2.48 29.31
C GLY A 91 18.80 -2.98 27.90
N LYS A 92 18.62 -2.11 26.92
CA LYS A 92 18.25 -2.48 25.56
C LYS A 92 19.46 -3.06 24.81
N SER A 93 19.25 -4.19 24.17
CA SER A 93 20.22 -4.80 23.26
C SER A 93 19.77 -4.67 21.81
N GLY A 94 20.73 -4.68 20.89
CA GLY A 94 20.46 -4.57 19.45
C GLY A 94 21.71 -4.83 18.63
N TYR A 95 21.61 -4.64 17.33
CA TYR A 95 22.73 -4.76 16.39
C TYR A 95 22.94 -3.45 15.65
N GLN A 96 24.19 -3.12 15.41
CA GLN A 96 24.57 -1.94 14.63
C GLN A 96 25.77 -2.23 13.72
N PRO A 97 25.87 -1.60 12.54
CA PRO A 97 27.02 -1.78 11.66
C PRO A 97 28.29 -1.26 12.32
N VAL A 98 29.39 -1.99 12.19
CA VAL A 98 30.70 -1.60 12.73
C VAL A 98 31.36 -0.60 11.80
N CYS A 99 31.77 0.54 12.35
CA CYS A 99 32.37 1.65 11.61
C CYS A 99 33.61 2.18 12.38
N ARG A 100 34.73 2.39 11.69
CA ARG A 100 35.95 2.93 12.32
C ARG A 100 35.74 4.33 12.88
N ASN A 101 34.88 5.13 12.26
CA ASN A 101 34.54 6.49 12.72
C ASN A 101 33.46 6.53 13.80
N GLU A 102 33.07 5.38 14.37
CA GLU A 102 31.97 5.34 15.34
C GLU A 102 32.29 6.15 16.60
N TRP A 103 31.38 7.07 16.94
CA TRP A 103 31.48 8.03 18.07
C TRP A 103 32.65 9.03 18.00
N ILE A 104 33.45 9.06 16.94
CA ILE A 104 34.54 10.03 16.74
C ILE A 104 33.94 11.33 16.18
N ARG A 105 34.00 12.41 16.95
CA ARG A 105 33.57 13.74 16.51
C ARG A 105 34.65 14.44 15.74
N PRO A 106 34.37 15.20 14.66
CA PRO A 106 33.04 15.53 14.10
C PRO A 106 32.51 14.51 13.09
N PHE A 107 33.22 13.44 12.77
CA PHE A 107 32.91 12.47 11.72
C PHE A 107 31.61 11.72 12.01
N CYS A 108 31.42 11.23 13.22
CA CYS A 108 30.21 10.51 13.63
C CYS A 108 29.19 11.44 14.28
N GLN A 109 28.02 11.56 13.67
CA GLN A 109 26.94 12.41 14.15
C GLN A 109 25.74 11.61 14.75
N LYS A 110 26.00 10.37 15.22
CA LYS A 110 25.00 9.60 15.97
C LYS A 110 24.55 10.37 17.23
N PRO A 111 23.29 10.28 17.63
CA PRO A 111 22.14 9.60 17.00
C PRO A 111 21.45 10.42 15.91
N LYS A 112 21.86 11.69 15.65
CA LYS A 112 21.19 12.61 14.72
C LYS A 112 21.17 12.08 13.28
N ILE A 113 22.24 11.44 12.81
CA ILE A 113 22.36 10.86 11.47
C ILE A 113 22.51 9.34 11.59
N LYS A 114 21.61 8.58 10.93
CA LYS A 114 21.69 7.13 10.82
C LYS A 114 22.89 6.70 9.95
N CYS A 115 23.53 5.56 10.26
CA CYS A 115 24.72 5.07 9.54
C CYS A 115 24.51 4.92 8.03
N GLY A 116 23.32 4.49 7.58
CA GLY A 116 22.99 4.37 6.16
C GLY A 116 22.98 5.70 5.39
N LYS A 117 22.79 6.84 6.07
CA LYS A 117 22.80 8.20 5.50
C LYS A 117 24.08 8.99 5.81
N CYS A 118 25.04 8.40 6.55
CA CYS A 118 26.26 9.06 6.94
C CYS A 118 27.22 9.17 5.75
N LYS A 119 27.71 10.36 5.46
CA LYS A 119 28.71 10.59 4.40
C LYS A 119 30.12 10.16 4.81
N ASN A 120 30.42 10.14 6.13
CA ASN A 120 31.73 9.82 6.71
C ASN A 120 31.80 8.38 7.21
N ARG A 121 30.98 7.48 6.65
CA ARG A 121 30.97 6.06 7.01
C ARG A 121 32.23 5.37 6.49
N ASP A 122 32.92 4.66 7.38
CA ASP A 122 34.06 3.80 7.08
C ASP A 122 33.83 2.47 7.79
N PHE A 123 33.15 1.54 7.07
CA PHE A 123 32.76 0.27 7.65
C PHE A 123 33.90 -0.70 7.71
N THR A 124 33.92 -1.51 8.76
CA THR A 124 34.88 -2.58 8.93
C THR A 124 34.42 -3.82 8.16
N PRO A 125 35.24 -4.39 7.27
CA PRO A 125 34.90 -5.60 6.53
C PRO A 125 34.87 -6.83 7.45
N LEU A 126 34.06 -7.83 7.03
CA LEU A 126 33.97 -9.12 7.71
C LEU A 126 35.19 -9.98 7.37
N SER A 127 36.17 -10.03 8.28
CA SER A 127 37.38 -10.84 8.15
C SER A 127 37.26 -12.17 8.93
N GLU A 128 38.17 -13.10 8.67
CA GLU A 128 38.25 -14.36 9.41
C GLU A 128 38.47 -14.15 10.92
N ASN A 129 39.27 -13.15 11.31
CA ASN A 129 39.43 -12.77 12.71
C ASN A 129 38.11 -12.32 13.36
N VAL A 130 37.26 -11.63 12.63
CA VAL A 130 35.91 -11.24 13.13
C VAL A 130 35.05 -12.46 13.37
N ILE A 131 35.10 -13.44 12.45
CA ILE A 131 34.37 -14.73 12.60
C ILE A 131 34.95 -15.52 13.78
N ARG A 132 36.27 -15.60 13.88
CA ARG A 132 36.97 -16.22 15.03
C ARG A 132 36.49 -15.61 16.34
N ASN A 133 36.51 -14.29 16.47
CA ASN A 133 36.09 -13.57 17.68
C ASN A 133 34.62 -13.86 18.02
N HIS A 134 33.76 -14.02 17.01
CA HIS A 134 32.36 -14.42 17.21
C HIS A 134 32.25 -15.84 17.78
N LEU A 135 32.99 -16.80 17.24
CA LEU A 135 32.94 -18.21 17.65
C LEU A 135 33.53 -18.43 19.05
N ILE A 136 34.60 -17.73 19.40
CA ILE A 136 35.17 -17.75 20.75
C ILE A 136 34.44 -16.84 21.73
N GLY A 137 33.57 -15.95 21.23
CA GLY A 137 32.65 -15.08 21.98
C GLY A 137 33.29 -13.85 22.63
N ILE A 138 34.57 -13.55 22.33
CA ILE A 138 35.30 -12.39 22.81
C ILE A 138 36.16 -11.81 21.72
N ASP A 139 36.45 -10.52 21.79
CA ASP A 139 37.49 -9.87 21.05
C ASP A 139 38.76 -9.79 21.95
N PRO A 140 39.85 -10.46 21.64
CA PRO A 140 41.06 -10.43 22.45
C PRO A 140 41.65 -9.02 22.64
N THR A 141 41.38 -8.11 21.73
CA THR A 141 41.81 -6.71 21.77
C THR A 141 40.91 -5.81 22.61
N ASP A 142 39.67 -6.28 22.98
CA ASP A 142 38.79 -5.51 23.85
C ASP A 142 39.21 -5.59 25.30
N ARG A 143 39.77 -4.48 25.82
CA ARG A 143 40.22 -4.33 27.23
C ARG A 143 39.19 -4.81 28.27
N TYR A 144 37.86 -4.68 27.93
CA TYR A 144 36.78 -5.05 28.82
C TYR A 144 36.28 -6.47 28.61
N ARG A 145 36.83 -7.24 27.67
CA ARG A 145 36.44 -8.61 27.31
C ARG A 145 34.92 -8.78 27.17
N ARG A 146 34.26 -7.78 26.58
CA ARG A 146 32.79 -7.82 26.36
C ARG A 146 32.46 -8.94 25.41
N GLU A 147 31.20 -9.45 25.53
CA GLU A 147 30.70 -10.46 24.61
C GLU A 147 30.79 -9.96 23.16
N PHE A 148 31.45 -10.75 22.31
CA PHE A 148 31.58 -10.44 20.89
C PHE A 148 30.65 -11.31 20.08
N VAL A 149 29.55 -10.72 19.59
CA VAL A 149 28.55 -11.39 18.76
C VAL A 149 28.27 -10.55 17.54
N ILE A 150 28.32 -11.18 16.37
CA ILE A 150 28.00 -10.53 15.12
C ILE A 150 26.81 -11.18 14.44
N GLY A 151 26.21 -10.45 13.52
CA GLY A 151 25.28 -10.93 12.52
C GLY A 151 25.83 -10.75 11.12
N VAL A 152 24.99 -11.01 10.16
CA VAL A 152 25.26 -10.82 8.74
C VAL A 152 24.09 -10.14 8.07
N TYR A 153 24.37 -9.37 7.02
CA TYR A 153 23.37 -8.84 6.10
C TYR A 153 23.24 -9.80 4.92
N PRO A 154 22.16 -10.60 4.82
CA PRO A 154 22.04 -11.66 3.82
C PRO A 154 22.02 -11.15 2.38
N MET A 155 21.40 -9.99 2.15
CA MET A 155 21.26 -9.41 0.82
C MET A 155 22.56 -8.74 0.39
N LEU A 156 23.15 -9.20 -0.71
CA LEU A 156 24.32 -8.63 -1.34
C LEU A 156 24.00 -7.34 -2.10
N LEU A 157 25.03 -6.59 -2.50
CA LEU A 157 24.85 -5.33 -3.24
C LEU A 157 24.21 -5.51 -4.62
N ASP A 158 24.35 -6.68 -5.22
CA ASP A 158 23.72 -7.12 -6.48
C ASP A 158 22.34 -7.73 -6.29
N GLU A 159 21.76 -7.65 -5.07
CA GLU A 159 20.44 -8.15 -4.70
C GLU A 159 20.33 -9.69 -4.70
N ASN A 160 21.45 -10.41 -4.63
CA ASN A 160 21.51 -11.85 -4.44
C ASN A 160 21.68 -12.23 -2.95
N SER A 161 21.50 -13.52 -2.63
CA SER A 161 21.73 -14.10 -1.31
C SER A 161 22.30 -15.52 -1.41
N TRP A 162 23.11 -15.93 -0.45
CA TRP A 162 23.68 -17.28 -0.35
C TRP A 162 22.83 -18.24 0.49
N PHE A 163 21.82 -17.71 1.16
CA PHE A 163 20.90 -18.49 1.96
C PHE A 163 19.56 -17.78 2.10
N LEU A 164 18.54 -18.54 2.45
CA LEU A 164 17.29 -18.06 3.00
C LEU A 164 17.20 -18.53 4.45
N ALA A 165 16.85 -17.64 5.37
CA ALA A 165 16.51 -18.03 6.73
C ALA A 165 15.09 -17.60 7.08
N VAL A 166 14.42 -18.40 7.90
CA VAL A 166 13.05 -18.15 8.40
C VAL A 166 13.08 -18.16 9.92
N ASP A 167 12.49 -17.15 10.56
CA ASP A 167 12.46 -17.02 12.02
C ASP A 167 11.09 -17.42 12.59
N PHE A 168 11.11 -18.26 13.63
CA PHE A 168 9.94 -18.74 14.37
C PHE A 168 10.13 -18.42 15.86
N ASP A 169 9.35 -17.49 16.42
CA ASP A 169 9.51 -16.97 17.80
C ASP A 169 8.20 -16.85 18.60
N LYS A 170 7.07 -17.39 18.09
CA LYS A 170 5.78 -17.42 18.81
C LYS A 170 5.74 -18.56 19.84
N GLU A 171 4.75 -18.56 20.69
CA GLU A 171 4.54 -19.63 21.69
C GLU A 171 4.45 -21.03 21.06
N THR A 172 3.88 -21.14 19.87
CA THR A 172 3.71 -22.37 19.09
C THR A 172 4.86 -22.69 18.14
N TRP A 173 6.03 -22.07 18.31
CA TRP A 173 7.13 -22.17 17.35
C TRP A 173 7.60 -23.61 17.06
N LYS A 174 7.51 -24.53 18.04
CA LYS A 174 7.95 -25.93 17.87
C LYS A 174 7.08 -26.68 16.86
N GLU A 175 5.78 -26.51 17.00
CA GLU A 175 4.79 -27.10 16.11
C GLU A 175 4.87 -26.49 14.72
N ASP A 176 5.04 -25.17 14.64
CA ASP A 176 5.18 -24.44 13.38
C ASP A 176 6.42 -24.86 12.61
N VAL A 177 7.54 -25.05 13.32
CA VAL A 177 8.81 -25.53 12.76
C VAL A 177 8.67 -26.95 12.22
N LYS A 178 8.03 -27.88 12.95
CA LYS A 178 7.83 -29.26 12.50
C LYS A 178 7.09 -29.31 11.17
N VAL A 179 5.96 -28.63 11.08
CA VAL A 179 5.16 -28.61 9.84
C VAL A 179 5.91 -27.95 8.69
N TYR A 180 6.71 -26.90 8.98
CA TYR A 180 7.54 -26.28 7.97
C TYR A 180 8.64 -27.21 7.45
N LEU A 181 9.30 -27.98 8.34
CA LEU A 181 10.31 -28.98 7.97
C LEU A 181 9.70 -30.12 7.16
N GLU A 182 8.57 -30.68 7.57
CA GLU A 182 7.81 -31.69 6.82
C GLU A 182 7.45 -31.19 5.41
N THR A 183 7.05 -29.92 5.31
CA THR A 183 6.79 -29.28 4.02
C THR A 183 8.07 -29.20 3.17
N CYS A 184 9.19 -28.78 3.76
CA CYS A 184 10.47 -28.74 3.08
C CYS A 184 10.88 -30.15 2.56
N GLN A 185 10.72 -31.20 3.35
CA GLN A 185 10.97 -32.58 2.95
C GLN A 185 10.09 -33.01 1.76
N THR A 186 8.78 -32.70 1.81
CA THR A 186 7.83 -33.02 0.74
C THR A 186 8.24 -32.42 -0.62
N PHE A 187 8.82 -31.24 -0.60
CA PHE A 187 9.29 -30.54 -1.81
C PHE A 187 10.79 -30.71 -2.08
N ASN A 188 11.47 -31.60 -1.35
CA ASN A 188 12.91 -31.87 -1.45
C ASN A 188 13.78 -30.61 -1.25
N VAL A 189 13.35 -29.71 -0.37
CA VAL A 189 14.08 -28.50 0.03
C VAL A 189 14.91 -28.82 1.29
N PRO A 190 16.26 -28.77 1.22
CA PRO A 190 17.10 -29.03 2.38
C PRO A 190 16.99 -27.87 3.39
N ALA A 191 16.62 -28.20 4.60
CA ALA A 191 16.37 -27.25 5.67
C ALA A 191 17.17 -27.60 6.92
N ALA A 192 17.94 -26.68 7.46
CA ALA A 192 18.74 -26.84 8.68
C ALA A 192 18.07 -26.09 9.83
N LEU A 193 17.69 -26.79 10.88
CA LEU A 193 17.02 -26.24 12.05
C LEU A 193 18.03 -25.78 13.10
N LYS A 194 17.94 -24.53 13.54
CA LYS A 194 18.76 -23.94 14.58
C LYS A 194 17.92 -23.35 15.72
N ARG A 195 18.21 -23.71 16.96
CA ARG A 195 17.56 -23.08 18.13
C ARG A 195 17.97 -21.62 18.27
N SER A 196 17.02 -20.75 18.62
CA SER A 196 17.27 -19.30 18.79
C SER A 196 18.24 -19.01 19.96
N ARG A 197 18.68 -17.76 20.08
CA ARG A 197 19.55 -17.30 21.20
C ARG A 197 18.86 -17.41 22.57
N SER A 198 17.58 -17.11 22.63
CA SER A 198 16.78 -17.18 23.86
C SER A 198 16.40 -18.61 24.26
N GLY A 199 16.42 -19.53 23.31
CA GLY A 199 15.87 -20.88 23.47
C GLY A 199 14.36 -20.96 23.16
N ASN A 200 13.66 -19.83 23.09
CA ASN A 200 12.21 -19.72 22.90
C ASN A 200 11.85 -19.43 21.44
N GLY A 201 12.47 -20.10 20.50
CA GLY A 201 12.26 -19.96 19.08
C GLY A 201 13.32 -20.69 18.28
N ALA A 202 13.19 -20.65 16.94
CA ALA A 202 14.12 -21.31 16.04
C ALA A 202 14.28 -20.53 14.74
N HIS A 203 15.40 -20.77 14.06
CA HIS A 203 15.62 -20.35 12.69
C HIS A 203 15.78 -21.58 11.81
N ILE A 204 15.10 -21.61 10.67
CA ILE A 204 15.33 -22.59 9.62
C ILE A 204 16.18 -21.97 8.53
N TRP A 205 17.26 -22.62 8.14
CA TRP A 205 18.22 -22.16 7.15
C TRP A 205 18.16 -23.05 5.91
N ILE A 206 18.08 -22.43 4.75
CA ILE A 206 18.17 -23.08 3.43
C ILE A 206 19.37 -22.44 2.73
N PHE A 207 20.41 -23.25 2.47
CA PHE A 207 21.66 -22.78 1.89
C PHE A 207 21.70 -22.98 0.39
N PHE A 208 22.40 -22.10 -0.31
CA PHE A 208 22.57 -22.15 -1.75
C PHE A 208 24.03 -22.45 -2.12
N SER A 209 24.24 -23.18 -3.23
CA SER A 209 25.58 -23.47 -3.77
C SER A 209 26.16 -22.30 -4.55
N GLU A 210 25.31 -21.38 -4.99
CA GLU A 210 25.60 -20.18 -5.74
C GLU A 210 24.69 -19.02 -5.28
N PRO A 211 25.03 -17.74 -5.59
CA PRO A 211 24.19 -16.60 -5.20
C PRO A 211 22.86 -16.63 -5.96
N ILE A 212 21.77 -16.70 -5.23
CA ILE A 212 20.39 -16.70 -5.75
C ILE A 212 19.78 -15.31 -5.61
N PRO A 213 19.04 -14.79 -6.63
CA PRO A 213 18.30 -13.55 -6.50
C PRO A 213 17.41 -13.55 -5.25
N ALA A 214 17.52 -12.51 -4.41
CA ALA A 214 16.77 -12.42 -3.16
C ALA A 214 15.26 -12.58 -3.37
N ARG A 215 14.75 -12.09 -4.50
CA ARG A 215 13.37 -12.30 -4.92
C ARG A 215 13.03 -13.80 -5.06
N LEU A 216 13.88 -14.56 -5.74
CA LEU A 216 13.66 -15.99 -5.99
C LEU A 216 13.74 -16.79 -4.70
N ALA A 217 14.76 -16.54 -3.87
CA ALA A 217 14.90 -17.14 -2.54
C ALA A 217 13.65 -16.91 -1.67
N ARG A 218 13.12 -15.69 -1.68
CA ARG A 218 11.91 -15.35 -0.96
C ARG A 218 10.64 -15.97 -1.55
N GLN A 219 10.56 -16.16 -2.87
CA GLN A 219 9.46 -16.87 -3.51
C GLN A 219 9.44 -18.33 -3.04
N LEU A 220 10.60 -18.99 -2.97
CA LEU A 220 10.75 -20.29 -2.37
C LEU A 220 10.23 -20.32 -0.93
N GLY A 221 10.71 -19.43 -0.06
CA GLY A 221 10.28 -19.37 1.35
C GLY A 221 8.79 -19.12 1.52
N ALA A 222 8.22 -18.19 0.74
CA ALA A 222 6.80 -17.89 0.77
C ALA A 222 5.95 -19.06 0.29
N PHE A 223 6.42 -19.84 -0.68
CA PHE A 223 5.76 -21.06 -1.12
C PHE A 223 5.77 -22.13 -0.02
N MET A 224 6.94 -22.41 0.57
CA MET A 224 7.05 -23.36 1.67
C MET A 224 6.13 -22.98 2.82
N LEU A 225 6.13 -21.70 3.21
CA LEU A 225 5.26 -21.19 4.27
C LEU A 225 3.77 -21.32 3.90
N THR A 226 3.40 -21.01 2.65
CA THR A 226 2.03 -21.15 2.17
C THR A 226 1.55 -22.60 2.25
N GLN A 227 2.42 -23.57 1.91
CA GLN A 227 2.10 -25.00 1.98
C GLN A 227 2.04 -25.47 3.44
N ALA A 228 2.98 -25.05 4.30
CA ALA A 228 2.95 -25.36 5.73
C ALA A 228 1.67 -24.84 6.41
N MET A 229 1.22 -23.65 6.05
CA MET A 229 -0.04 -23.07 6.55
C MET A 229 -1.29 -23.84 6.06
N VAL A 230 -1.21 -24.64 4.99
CA VAL A 230 -2.31 -25.54 4.60
C VAL A 230 -2.54 -26.59 5.68
N SER A 231 -1.46 -27.12 6.26
CA SER A 231 -1.51 -28.12 7.31
C SER A 231 -1.65 -27.52 8.73
N ARG A 232 -1.18 -26.27 8.89
CA ARG A 232 -1.20 -25.56 10.19
C ARG A 232 -1.57 -24.08 10.02
N PRO A 233 -2.85 -23.74 9.98
CA PRO A 233 -3.35 -22.37 9.82
C PRO A 233 -2.98 -21.41 10.96
N GLU A 234 -2.64 -21.92 12.14
CA GLU A 234 -2.23 -21.15 13.32
C GLU A 234 -0.91 -20.39 13.12
N MET A 235 -0.10 -20.76 12.12
CA MET A 235 1.17 -20.08 11.80
C MET A 235 1.01 -18.58 11.54
N GLY A 236 -0.16 -18.14 11.07
CA GLY A 236 -0.51 -16.73 10.85
C GLY A 236 0.29 -16.02 9.75
N PHE A 237 -0.28 -14.92 9.24
CA PHE A 237 0.31 -14.17 8.12
C PHE A 237 1.59 -13.38 8.49
N ASP A 238 1.81 -13.08 9.76
CA ASP A 238 3.02 -12.38 10.23
C ASP A 238 4.30 -13.15 9.89
N SER A 239 4.22 -14.48 9.72
CA SER A 239 5.35 -15.33 9.36
C SER A 239 5.94 -14.97 8.00
N TYR A 240 5.18 -14.33 7.09
CA TYR A 240 5.68 -13.87 5.79
C TYR A 240 6.66 -12.69 5.89
N ASP A 241 6.69 -11.99 7.01
CA ASP A 241 7.59 -10.85 7.24
C ASP A 241 8.92 -11.26 7.91
N ARG A 242 9.11 -12.55 8.23
CA ARG A 242 10.23 -13.09 8.99
C ARG A 242 11.27 -13.82 8.16
N PHE A 243 11.41 -13.43 6.90
CA PHE A 243 12.45 -13.95 6.01
C PHE A 243 13.73 -13.12 6.06
N PHE A 244 14.88 -13.79 5.86
CA PHE A 244 16.19 -13.20 5.68
C PHE A 244 16.81 -13.74 4.38
N PRO A 245 16.85 -12.95 3.31
CA PRO A 245 16.48 -11.54 3.18
C PRO A 245 14.97 -11.30 3.25
N SER A 246 14.57 -10.13 3.82
CA SER A 246 13.16 -9.74 3.94
C SER A 246 12.61 -8.99 2.72
N GLN A 247 13.45 -8.56 1.80
CA GLN A 247 13.11 -7.73 0.65
C GLN A 247 13.66 -8.33 -0.65
N ASP A 248 13.07 -7.95 -1.79
CA ASP A 248 13.54 -8.36 -3.12
C ASP A 248 14.67 -7.46 -3.62
N THR A 249 14.73 -6.22 -3.12
CA THR A 249 15.67 -5.19 -3.56
C THR A 249 16.35 -4.51 -2.38
N MET A 250 17.59 -4.04 -2.59
CA MET A 250 18.36 -3.33 -1.57
C MET A 250 17.81 -1.92 -1.35
N PRO A 251 17.44 -1.52 -0.10
CA PRO A 251 17.04 -0.15 0.21
C PRO A 251 18.15 0.85 -0.07
N LYS A 252 17.82 2.03 -0.60
CA LYS A 252 18.79 3.11 -0.85
C LYS A 252 19.51 3.52 0.44
N GLY A 253 20.83 3.38 0.45
CA GLY A 253 21.69 3.70 1.60
C GLY A 253 21.48 2.78 2.81
N GLY A 254 20.70 1.70 2.65
CA GLY A 254 20.45 0.69 3.68
C GLY A 254 21.37 -0.51 3.58
N PHE A 255 21.15 -1.45 4.50
CA PHE A 255 21.91 -2.70 4.59
C PHE A 255 21.01 -3.93 4.32
N GLY A 256 19.71 -3.72 4.14
CA GLY A 256 18.72 -4.80 4.27
C GLY A 256 18.46 -5.15 5.75
N ASN A 257 17.75 -6.25 5.98
CA ASN A 257 17.64 -6.82 7.32
C ASN A 257 18.92 -7.61 7.66
N LEU A 258 19.12 -7.86 8.93
CA LEU A 258 20.25 -8.64 9.43
C LEU A 258 19.74 -9.87 10.18
N ILE A 259 20.55 -10.93 10.18
CA ILE A 259 20.35 -12.10 11.03
C ILE A 259 21.59 -12.34 11.88
N ALA A 260 21.37 -12.70 13.14
CA ALA A 260 22.46 -13.06 14.06
C ALA A 260 23.07 -14.40 13.67
N LEU A 261 24.40 -14.47 13.62
CA LEU A 261 25.12 -15.71 13.31
C LEU A 261 24.95 -16.78 14.40
N PRO A 262 24.92 -18.06 14.03
CA PRO A 262 24.82 -19.18 14.96
C PRO A 262 26.10 -19.43 15.78
N LEU A 263 26.09 -20.46 16.63
CA LEU A 263 27.22 -20.93 17.43
C LEU A 263 27.81 -19.88 18.40
N GLN A 264 27.00 -18.92 18.85
CA GLN A 264 27.40 -17.90 19.83
C GLN A 264 27.81 -18.58 21.15
N ARG A 265 28.94 -18.18 21.74
CA ARG A 265 29.54 -18.88 22.89
C ARG A 265 28.60 -19.00 24.09
N LYS A 266 28.15 -17.88 24.67
CA LYS A 266 27.31 -17.91 25.90
C LYS A 266 25.98 -18.63 25.71
N PRO A 267 25.18 -18.41 24.63
CA PRO A 267 23.99 -19.19 24.38
C PRO A 267 24.27 -20.67 24.15
N ARG A 268 25.37 -21.01 23.47
CA ARG A 268 25.79 -22.39 23.20
C ARG A 268 26.07 -23.19 24.48
N GLU A 269 26.68 -22.57 25.49
CA GLU A 269 26.90 -23.17 26.83
C GLU A 269 25.60 -23.56 27.52
N LYS A 270 24.47 -22.95 27.12
CA LYS A 270 23.11 -23.23 27.60
C LYS A 270 22.29 -24.11 26.64
N GLY A 271 22.91 -24.71 25.63
CA GLY A 271 22.23 -25.51 24.61
C GLY A 271 21.47 -24.70 23.56
N ASN A 272 21.66 -23.37 23.49
CA ASN A 272 21.01 -22.47 22.53
C ASN A 272 21.98 -22.07 21.39
N CYS A 273 21.47 -21.47 20.32
CA CYS A 273 22.25 -21.12 19.11
C CYS A 273 22.96 -22.29 18.42
N LEU A 274 22.49 -23.52 18.66
CA LEU A 274 22.97 -24.76 18.07
C LEU A 274 22.02 -25.27 17.02
N PHE A 275 22.54 -26.03 16.05
CA PHE A 275 21.73 -26.80 15.15
C PHE A 275 21.21 -28.05 15.87
N VAL A 276 19.97 -28.37 15.64
CA VAL A 276 19.20 -29.40 16.34
C VAL A 276 18.49 -30.30 15.34
N ASP A 277 18.20 -31.52 15.77
CA ASP A 277 17.35 -32.45 15.03
C ASP A 277 15.85 -32.09 15.11
N GLU A 278 14.99 -32.87 14.47
CA GLU A 278 13.53 -32.69 14.47
C GLU A 278 12.89 -32.86 15.86
N SER A 279 13.58 -33.53 16.79
CA SER A 279 13.21 -33.66 18.17
C SER A 279 13.74 -32.53 19.06
N PHE A 280 14.38 -31.53 18.44
CA PHE A 280 15.03 -30.38 19.08
C PHE A 280 16.25 -30.72 19.93
N ASN A 281 16.90 -31.87 19.73
CA ASN A 281 18.14 -32.22 20.41
C ASN A 281 19.33 -31.66 19.62
N PRO A 282 20.30 -31.02 20.27
CA PRO A 282 21.51 -30.54 19.59
C PRO A 282 22.31 -31.70 18.98
N TYR A 283 22.76 -31.53 17.73
CA TYR A 283 23.71 -32.45 17.14
C TYR A 283 25.01 -32.43 17.96
N SER A 284 25.55 -33.59 18.28
CA SER A 284 26.80 -33.75 19.02
C SER A 284 27.99 -33.20 18.24
N GLY A 285 28.01 -33.38 16.91
CA GLY A 285 28.95 -32.86 15.97
C GLY A 285 28.42 -31.67 15.17
N GLN A 286 28.38 -30.47 15.71
CA GLN A 286 27.89 -29.30 15.00
C GLN A 286 28.63 -29.03 13.69
N TRP A 287 29.95 -29.23 13.66
CA TRP A 287 30.79 -29.04 12.48
C TRP A 287 30.57 -30.13 11.43
N SER A 288 30.43 -31.40 11.85
CA SER A 288 30.10 -32.50 10.96
C SER A 288 28.74 -32.30 10.31
N PHE A 289 27.75 -31.85 11.08
CA PHE A 289 26.45 -31.49 10.54
C PHE A 289 26.57 -30.38 9.49
N LEU A 290 27.23 -29.26 9.82
CA LEU A 290 27.40 -28.14 8.90
C LEU A 290 28.15 -28.54 7.61
N SER A 291 29.09 -29.44 7.67
CA SER A 291 29.83 -29.94 6.50
C SER A 291 28.96 -30.79 5.59
N ALA A 292 27.98 -31.50 6.17
CA ALA A 292 27.08 -32.38 5.43
C ALA A 292 25.81 -31.69 4.92
N VAL A 293 25.59 -30.39 5.22
CA VAL A 293 24.38 -29.65 4.79
C VAL A 293 24.33 -29.56 3.28
N ARG A 294 23.27 -30.11 2.69
CA ARG A 294 22.99 -29.99 1.24
C ARG A 294 22.64 -28.52 0.91
N ARG A 295 23.15 -28.05 -0.22
CA ARG A 295 22.87 -26.72 -0.75
C ARG A 295 22.10 -26.83 -2.05
N MET A 296 21.13 -25.95 -2.28
CA MET A 296 20.37 -25.90 -3.52
C MET A 296 21.07 -25.01 -4.55
N ASN A 297 21.06 -25.44 -5.80
CA ASN A 297 21.48 -24.62 -6.93
C ASN A 297 20.30 -23.78 -7.49
N PHE A 298 20.60 -22.88 -8.43
CA PHE A 298 19.59 -22.01 -9.06
C PHE A 298 18.45 -22.78 -9.72
N THR A 299 18.78 -23.86 -10.44
CA THR A 299 17.79 -24.68 -11.18
C THR A 299 16.82 -25.38 -10.22
N GLU A 300 17.31 -25.91 -9.11
CA GLU A 300 16.46 -26.52 -8.08
C GLU A 300 15.50 -25.51 -7.45
N VAL A 301 16.01 -24.31 -7.09
CA VAL A 301 15.19 -23.23 -6.52
C VAL A 301 14.13 -22.79 -7.53
N GLN A 302 14.52 -22.57 -8.79
CA GLN A 302 13.60 -22.16 -9.86
C GLN A 302 12.51 -23.21 -10.09
N SER A 303 12.87 -24.50 -10.13
CA SER A 303 11.91 -25.60 -10.32
C SER A 303 10.82 -25.61 -9.24
N VAL A 304 11.21 -25.40 -7.97
CA VAL A 304 10.23 -25.33 -6.87
C VAL A 304 9.34 -24.10 -7.00
N VAL A 305 9.90 -22.96 -7.39
CA VAL A 305 9.15 -21.70 -7.59
C VAL A 305 8.21 -21.80 -8.79
N ASP A 306 8.61 -22.49 -9.87
CA ASP A 306 7.74 -22.72 -11.05
C ASP A 306 6.56 -23.62 -10.69
N LYS A 307 6.78 -24.67 -9.86
CA LYS A 307 5.68 -25.46 -9.29
C LYS A 307 4.73 -24.58 -8.45
N ALA A 308 5.27 -23.66 -7.66
CA ALA A 308 4.48 -22.72 -6.90
C ALA A 308 3.60 -21.82 -7.80
N ALA A 309 4.14 -21.37 -8.92
CA ALA A 309 3.41 -20.56 -9.91
C ALA A 309 2.26 -21.34 -10.55
N SER A 310 2.48 -22.63 -10.87
CA SER A 310 1.47 -23.50 -11.47
C SER A 310 0.32 -23.86 -10.49
N LEU A 311 0.63 -23.98 -9.20
CA LEU A 311 -0.36 -24.28 -8.16
C LEU A 311 -1.24 -23.07 -7.83
N GLY A 312 -0.79 -21.84 -8.12
CA GLY A 312 -1.51 -20.61 -7.82
C GLY A 312 -1.66 -20.32 -6.33
N GLY A 313 -2.01 -19.08 -5.97
CA GLY A 313 -2.40 -18.74 -4.59
C GLY A 313 -1.27 -18.65 -3.56
N VAL A 314 0.00 -18.49 -3.99
CA VAL A 314 1.11 -18.21 -3.06
C VAL A 314 0.96 -16.80 -2.49
N LEU A 315 0.71 -16.73 -1.18
CA LEU A 315 0.60 -15.46 -0.47
C LEU A 315 1.99 -14.81 -0.30
N GLY A 316 2.02 -13.48 -0.28
CA GLY A 316 3.25 -12.73 -0.04
C GLY A 316 4.22 -12.66 -1.22
N VAL A 317 3.86 -13.21 -2.37
CA VAL A 317 4.61 -13.09 -3.63
C VAL A 317 3.77 -12.35 -4.65
N ARG A 318 4.25 -11.22 -5.11
CA ARG A 318 3.70 -10.58 -6.30
C ARG A 318 4.31 -11.28 -7.52
N PHE A 319 3.62 -12.24 -8.07
CA PHE A 319 3.79 -12.58 -9.48
C PHE A 319 3.33 -11.34 -10.22
N ILE A 320 4.20 -10.74 -11.02
CA ILE A 320 3.99 -9.46 -11.69
C ILE A 320 2.52 -9.33 -12.15
N SER A 321 1.68 -8.71 -11.33
CA SER A 321 0.48 -8.07 -11.83
C SER A 321 0.96 -6.69 -12.24
N THR A 322 1.20 -6.51 -13.49
CA THR A 322 1.19 -5.21 -14.15
C THR A 322 0.01 -4.42 -13.60
N ASP A 323 0.21 -3.13 -13.36
CA ASP A 323 -0.91 -2.20 -13.18
C ASP A 323 -1.97 -2.57 -14.21
N GLU A 324 -3.26 -2.49 -13.87
CA GLU A 324 -4.39 -2.88 -14.75
C GLU A 324 -4.32 -2.23 -16.14
N ASP A 325 -3.52 -1.20 -16.30
CA ASP A 325 -3.25 -0.46 -17.55
C ASP A 325 -2.10 -1.05 -18.42
N ASP A 326 -1.27 -1.97 -17.89
CA ASP A 326 -0.11 -2.57 -18.59
C ASP A 326 -0.27 -4.09 -18.83
N ILE A 327 -1.49 -4.58 -18.89
CA ILE A 327 -1.77 -5.98 -19.16
C ILE A 327 -1.47 -6.25 -20.63
N LEU A 328 -0.42 -7.04 -20.89
CA LEU A 328 -0.13 -7.59 -22.20
C LEU A 328 -1.03 -8.82 -22.42
N PRO A 329 -2.13 -8.74 -23.18
CA PRO A 329 -3.15 -9.80 -23.25
C PRO A 329 -2.60 -11.13 -23.74
N TRP A 330 -1.48 -11.13 -24.46
CA TRP A 330 -0.82 -12.34 -25.00
C TRP A 330 0.02 -13.12 -23.98
N LEU A 331 0.20 -12.63 -22.74
CA LEU A 331 0.89 -13.34 -21.66
C LEU A 331 -0.06 -14.19 -20.80
N TYR A 332 -1.37 -14.16 -21.08
CA TYR A 332 -2.33 -15.01 -20.39
C TYR A 332 -2.25 -16.45 -20.87
N SER A 333 -2.28 -17.39 -19.92
CA SER A 333 -2.52 -18.78 -20.22
C SER A 333 -3.87 -18.93 -20.93
N PRO A 334 -3.96 -19.62 -22.08
CA PRO A 334 -5.20 -19.77 -22.84
C PRO A 334 -6.37 -20.35 -22.06
N SER A 335 -6.08 -21.16 -21.04
CA SER A 335 -7.11 -21.80 -20.19
C SER A 335 -7.73 -20.89 -19.16
N GLY A 336 -7.06 -19.79 -18.74
CA GLY A 336 -7.52 -18.93 -17.64
C GLY A 336 -7.78 -19.66 -16.31
N THR A 337 -7.63 -20.97 -16.28
CA THR A 337 -7.90 -21.81 -15.11
C THR A 337 -6.77 -21.66 -14.10
N LYS A 338 -7.10 -21.04 -12.96
CA LYS A 338 -6.29 -21.15 -11.76
C LYS A 338 -6.39 -22.62 -11.31
N SER A 339 -5.25 -23.31 -11.24
CA SER A 339 -5.21 -24.67 -10.68
C SER A 339 -5.79 -24.64 -9.26
N GLU A 340 -6.91 -25.28 -9.05
CA GLU A 340 -7.52 -25.40 -7.73
C GLU A 340 -6.67 -26.36 -6.89
N VAL A 341 -6.15 -25.87 -5.78
CA VAL A 341 -5.51 -26.73 -4.77
C VAL A 341 -6.60 -27.64 -4.20
N LYS A 342 -6.55 -28.93 -4.52
CA LYS A 342 -7.47 -29.91 -3.93
C LYS A 342 -7.26 -29.93 -2.41
N ILE A 343 -8.34 -29.78 -1.67
CA ILE A 343 -8.30 -29.96 -0.22
C ILE A 343 -8.21 -31.47 0.05
N LEU A 344 -7.11 -31.90 0.65
CA LEU A 344 -6.90 -33.28 1.07
C LEU A 344 -7.53 -33.48 2.47
N GLY A 345 -8.33 -34.50 2.63
CA GLY A 345 -8.99 -34.89 3.89
C GLY A 345 -10.51 -34.91 3.81
N PRO A 346 -11.19 -35.47 4.80
CA PRO A 346 -12.64 -35.47 4.85
C PRO A 346 -13.17 -34.06 5.02
N LEU A 347 -14.10 -33.66 4.14
CA LEU A 347 -14.82 -32.40 4.24
C LEU A 347 -16.12 -32.62 5.05
N PRO A 348 -16.55 -31.66 5.86
CA PRO A 348 -17.86 -31.75 6.51
C PRO A 348 -18.99 -31.62 5.48
N ASP A 349 -20.10 -32.33 5.70
CA ASP A 349 -21.29 -32.24 4.83
C ASP A 349 -21.93 -30.86 4.89
N SER A 350 -21.89 -30.21 6.03
CA SER A 350 -22.47 -28.88 6.24
C SER A 350 -21.64 -28.03 7.21
N ILE A 351 -21.70 -26.70 7.01
CA ILE A 351 -21.07 -25.71 7.88
C ILE A 351 -22.10 -24.63 8.24
N GLU A 352 -22.15 -24.28 9.53
CA GLU A 352 -22.96 -23.16 10.00
C GLU A 352 -22.18 -21.84 9.86
N LEU A 353 -22.82 -20.85 9.24
CA LEU A 353 -22.38 -19.47 9.12
C LEU A 353 -23.24 -18.59 10.02
N ILE A 354 -22.71 -18.16 11.17
CA ILE A 354 -23.43 -17.27 12.09
C ILE A 354 -23.15 -15.83 11.66
N LEU A 355 -24.18 -15.16 11.16
CA LEU A 355 -24.10 -13.77 10.75
C LEU A 355 -24.41 -12.85 11.92
N ALA A 356 -23.45 -12.02 12.32
CA ALA A 356 -23.63 -10.97 13.32
C ALA A 356 -22.88 -9.70 12.87
N ASN A 357 -22.08 -9.08 13.72
CA ASN A 357 -21.17 -8.01 13.28
C ASN A 357 -20.09 -8.50 12.29
N GLN A 358 -19.78 -9.78 12.34
CA GLN A 358 -18.94 -10.54 11.39
C GLN A 358 -19.65 -11.85 11.02
N ILE A 359 -19.03 -12.65 10.18
CA ILE A 359 -19.45 -14.03 9.87
C ILE A 359 -18.61 -14.95 10.75
N TYR A 360 -19.25 -15.62 11.68
CA TYR A 360 -18.57 -16.56 12.58
C TYR A 360 -18.73 -17.99 12.08
N ILE A 361 -17.61 -18.72 12.01
CA ILE A 361 -17.55 -20.12 11.57
C ILE A 361 -16.87 -20.91 12.68
N SER A 362 -17.51 -21.98 13.14
CA SER A 362 -16.92 -22.87 14.17
C SER A 362 -15.62 -23.48 13.64
N LYS A 363 -14.62 -23.57 14.51
CA LYS A 363 -13.36 -24.29 14.24
C LYS A 363 -13.51 -25.80 14.45
N GLU A 364 -14.53 -26.24 15.17
CA GLU A 364 -14.78 -27.63 15.45
C GLU A 364 -15.16 -28.37 14.16
N GLY A 365 -14.45 -29.48 13.90
CA GLY A 365 -14.64 -30.24 12.67
C GLY A 365 -14.20 -29.56 11.36
N LEU A 366 -13.63 -28.35 11.43
CA LEU A 366 -13.20 -27.60 10.26
C LEU A 366 -11.78 -28.04 9.82
N PRO A 367 -11.60 -28.65 8.65
CA PRO A 367 -10.28 -29.05 8.17
C PRO A 367 -9.34 -27.85 8.07
N PRO A 368 -8.05 -27.98 8.46
CA PRO A 368 -7.10 -26.86 8.44
C PRO A 368 -6.97 -26.18 7.07
N ALA A 369 -6.97 -26.96 5.98
CA ALA A 369 -6.90 -26.45 4.63
C ALA A 369 -8.12 -25.57 4.25
N LEU A 370 -9.33 -25.98 4.70
CA LEU A 370 -10.56 -25.22 4.48
C LEU A 370 -10.57 -23.94 5.33
N LYS A 371 -10.19 -24.05 6.62
CA LYS A 371 -9.99 -22.89 7.50
C LYS A 371 -9.09 -21.85 6.85
N ASN A 372 -7.95 -22.27 6.29
CA ASN A 372 -7.00 -21.38 5.62
C ASN A 372 -7.59 -20.71 4.37
N LYS A 373 -8.33 -21.47 3.52
CA LYS A 373 -9.02 -20.89 2.36
C LYS A 373 -10.04 -19.84 2.79
N LEU A 374 -10.82 -20.08 3.84
CA LEU A 374 -11.79 -19.12 4.38
C LEU A 374 -11.11 -17.84 4.90
N ILE A 375 -10.04 -17.97 5.69
CA ILE A 375 -9.27 -16.82 6.20
C ILE A 375 -8.68 -15.99 5.05
N ARG A 376 -8.25 -16.64 3.96
CA ARG A 376 -7.71 -15.95 2.78
C ARG A 376 -8.71 -15.06 2.06
N LEU A 377 -10.02 -15.29 2.19
CA LEU A 377 -11.05 -14.39 1.65
C LEU A 377 -10.98 -12.99 2.30
N ALA A 378 -10.48 -12.92 3.52
CA ALA A 378 -10.32 -11.67 4.27
C ALA A 378 -8.87 -11.15 4.27
N ALA A 379 -8.04 -11.57 3.32
CA ALA A 379 -6.63 -11.18 3.25
C ALA A 379 -6.24 -10.73 1.84
N PHE A 380 -5.33 -9.73 1.77
CA PHE A 380 -4.79 -9.24 0.50
C PHE A 380 -3.35 -8.72 0.66
N GLN A 381 -2.64 -8.63 -0.46
CA GLN A 381 -1.27 -8.09 -0.48
C GLN A 381 -1.28 -6.60 -0.16
N ASN A 382 -0.39 -6.17 0.74
CA ASN A 382 -0.28 -4.77 1.13
C ASN A 382 0.40 -3.93 0.03
N PRO A 383 -0.33 -3.06 -0.68
CA PRO A 383 0.24 -2.29 -1.77
C PRO A 383 1.33 -1.30 -1.31
N GLU A 384 1.24 -0.80 -0.07
CA GLU A 384 2.25 0.10 0.50
C GLU A 384 3.60 -0.59 0.70
N PHE A 385 3.59 -1.87 1.11
CA PHE A 385 4.81 -2.65 1.22
C PHE A 385 5.51 -2.75 -0.14
N TYR A 386 4.79 -3.20 -1.17
CA TYR A 386 5.36 -3.40 -2.50
C TYR A 386 5.76 -2.08 -3.17
N LYS A 387 5.02 -1.00 -2.93
CA LYS A 387 5.39 0.33 -3.41
C LYS A 387 6.66 0.84 -2.72
N ALA A 388 6.79 0.68 -1.41
CA ALA A 388 8.00 1.04 -0.67
C ALA A 388 9.21 0.23 -1.18
N GLN A 389 9.03 -1.08 -1.40
CA GLN A 389 10.05 -1.95 -1.96
C GLN A 389 10.47 -1.52 -3.37
N ALA A 390 9.53 -1.24 -4.27
CA ALA A 390 9.81 -0.77 -5.63
C ALA A 390 10.55 0.58 -5.66
N MET A 391 10.26 1.45 -4.68
CA MET A 391 10.95 2.72 -4.48
C MET A 391 12.29 2.58 -3.73
N ARG A 392 12.68 1.37 -3.33
CA ARG A 392 13.86 1.07 -2.52
C ARG A 392 13.84 1.79 -1.17
N PHE A 393 12.65 1.89 -0.55
CA PHE A 393 12.47 2.36 0.83
C PHE A 393 12.46 1.18 1.80
N PRO A 394 12.83 1.40 3.08
CA PRO A 394 12.67 0.39 4.12
C PRO A 394 11.21 -0.05 4.28
N THR A 395 10.98 -1.34 4.52
CA THR A 395 9.64 -1.94 4.65
C THR A 395 9.38 -2.58 6.00
N PHE A 396 10.28 -2.41 6.97
CA PHE A 396 10.22 -3.06 8.29
C PHE A 396 8.99 -2.69 9.13
N ASP A 397 8.34 -1.58 8.82
CA ASP A 397 7.14 -1.05 9.48
C ASP A 397 5.84 -1.38 8.72
N LYS A 398 5.91 -2.17 7.65
CA LYS A 398 4.79 -2.48 6.76
C LYS A 398 4.65 -4.00 6.61
N PRO A 399 3.51 -4.58 7.05
CA PRO A 399 3.26 -5.99 6.80
C PRO A 399 3.08 -6.25 5.29
N ARG A 400 3.45 -7.45 4.85
CA ARG A 400 3.28 -7.87 3.46
C ARG A 400 1.84 -8.12 3.08
N ILE A 401 1.11 -8.67 4.04
CA ILE A 401 -0.28 -9.08 3.90
C ILE A 401 -1.09 -8.29 4.91
N VAL A 402 -2.18 -7.69 4.45
CA VAL A 402 -3.22 -7.13 5.29
C VAL A 402 -4.30 -8.18 5.42
N HIS A 403 -4.69 -8.51 6.64
CA HIS A 403 -5.80 -9.41 6.92
C HIS A 403 -6.82 -8.74 7.83
N CYS A 404 -8.09 -8.99 7.56
CA CYS A 404 -9.23 -8.44 8.29
C CYS A 404 -10.03 -9.53 9.04
N CYS A 405 -9.56 -10.78 9.04
CA CYS A 405 -10.13 -11.85 9.84
C CYS A 405 -9.72 -11.73 11.31
N GLU A 406 -10.57 -12.23 12.21
CA GLU A 406 -10.27 -12.38 13.64
C GLU A 406 -10.28 -13.85 14.03
N ASP A 407 -9.34 -14.22 14.88
CA ASP A 407 -9.20 -15.59 15.36
C ASP A 407 -9.65 -15.66 16.83
N PHE A 408 -10.85 -16.22 17.06
CA PHE A 408 -11.42 -16.44 18.38
C PHE A 408 -11.11 -17.88 18.86
N PRO A 409 -11.19 -18.18 20.16
CA PRO A 409 -10.86 -19.52 20.66
C PRO A 409 -11.60 -20.66 19.95
N LYS A 410 -12.91 -20.51 19.69
CA LYS A 410 -13.78 -21.53 19.07
C LYS A 410 -14.26 -21.19 17.66
N HIS A 411 -14.05 -19.94 17.18
CA HIS A 411 -14.56 -19.48 15.89
C HIS A 411 -13.51 -18.71 15.13
N ILE A 412 -13.65 -18.65 13.80
CA ILE A 412 -13.03 -17.64 12.96
C ILE A 412 -14.08 -16.59 12.63
N GLY A 413 -13.71 -15.30 12.72
CA GLY A 413 -14.54 -14.18 12.31
C GLY A 413 -14.09 -13.62 10.98
N LEU A 414 -14.94 -13.69 9.96
CA LEU A 414 -14.70 -13.05 8.66
C LEU A 414 -15.52 -11.76 8.57
N PRO A 415 -15.02 -10.70 7.92
CA PRO A 415 -15.81 -9.52 7.65
C PRO A 415 -17.07 -9.87 6.86
N ARG A 416 -18.17 -9.16 7.13
CA ARG A 416 -19.50 -9.41 6.55
C ARG A 416 -19.54 -9.44 5.02
N GLY A 417 -18.68 -8.66 4.36
CA GLY A 417 -18.59 -8.62 2.89
C GLY A 417 -17.95 -9.87 2.28
N CYS A 418 -17.40 -10.78 3.08
CA CYS A 418 -16.88 -12.07 2.61
C CYS A 418 -17.97 -13.15 2.49
N LEU A 419 -19.25 -12.85 2.79
CA LEU A 419 -20.31 -13.85 2.82
C LEU A 419 -20.49 -14.57 1.49
N GLU A 420 -20.62 -13.82 0.39
CA GLU A 420 -20.79 -14.40 -0.95
C GLU A 420 -19.59 -15.29 -1.30
N GLY A 421 -18.36 -14.79 -1.12
CA GLY A 421 -17.15 -15.56 -1.38
C GLY A 421 -17.00 -16.81 -0.49
N ALA A 422 -17.42 -16.74 0.78
CA ALA A 422 -17.45 -17.90 1.67
C ALA A 422 -18.48 -18.94 1.22
N THR A 423 -19.68 -18.51 0.87
CA THR A 423 -20.76 -19.39 0.38
C THR A 423 -20.37 -20.03 -0.95
N GLU A 424 -19.83 -19.26 -1.90
CA GLU A 424 -19.33 -19.77 -3.18
C GLU A 424 -18.21 -20.81 -2.99
N LEU A 425 -17.27 -20.52 -2.11
CA LEU A 425 -16.18 -21.45 -1.79
C LEU A 425 -16.74 -22.77 -1.23
N LEU A 426 -17.63 -22.72 -0.24
CA LEU A 426 -18.22 -23.89 0.39
C LEU A 426 -19.05 -24.71 -0.60
N ASN A 427 -19.89 -24.05 -1.40
CA ASN A 427 -20.68 -24.69 -2.44
C ASN A 427 -19.80 -25.37 -3.51
N SER A 428 -18.68 -24.73 -3.92
CA SER A 428 -17.74 -25.31 -4.88
C SER A 428 -17.07 -26.60 -4.38
N LEU A 429 -17.05 -26.79 -3.06
CA LEU A 429 -16.53 -27.98 -2.38
C LEU A 429 -17.63 -29.00 -2.05
N GLY A 430 -18.87 -28.76 -2.44
CA GLY A 430 -20.02 -29.62 -2.13
C GLY A 430 -20.52 -29.53 -0.69
N ILE A 431 -20.06 -28.51 0.08
CA ILE A 431 -20.42 -28.32 1.49
C ILE A 431 -21.69 -27.48 1.57
N GLN A 432 -22.72 -28.00 2.22
CA GLN A 432 -23.96 -27.26 2.47
C GLN A 432 -23.73 -26.16 3.49
N THR A 433 -24.26 -24.95 3.22
CA THR A 433 -24.20 -23.82 4.16
C THR A 433 -25.50 -23.63 4.89
N ARG A 434 -25.47 -23.63 6.23
CA ARG A 434 -26.59 -23.27 7.08
C ARG A 434 -26.34 -21.88 7.66
N ILE A 435 -27.21 -20.92 7.31
CA ILE A 435 -27.11 -19.53 7.77
C ILE A 435 -27.95 -19.35 9.04
N ILE A 436 -27.31 -18.86 10.12
CA ILE A 436 -27.96 -18.42 11.34
C ILE A 436 -27.81 -16.91 11.40
N ASP A 437 -28.93 -16.18 11.32
CA ASP A 437 -28.93 -14.71 11.29
C ASP A 437 -29.15 -14.12 12.67
N GLU A 438 -28.05 -13.67 13.33
CA GLU A 438 -28.01 -13.02 14.64
C GLU A 438 -27.74 -11.50 14.50
N ARG A 439 -27.91 -10.95 13.30
CA ARG A 439 -27.75 -9.53 13.08
C ARG A 439 -28.90 -8.76 13.68
N PHE A 440 -28.64 -7.54 14.14
CA PHE A 440 -29.70 -6.67 14.65
C PHE A 440 -30.53 -6.09 13.49
N GLY A 441 -31.78 -6.51 13.40
CA GLY A 441 -32.71 -6.07 12.36
C GLY A 441 -33.16 -4.62 12.49
N GLY A 442 -32.95 -4.01 13.66
CA GLY A 442 -33.29 -2.62 13.96
C GLY A 442 -34.69 -2.43 14.56
N ASP A 443 -34.85 -1.34 15.27
CA ASP A 443 -36.13 -0.87 15.76
C ASP A 443 -36.85 -0.15 14.63
N ARG A 444 -38.17 -0.34 14.54
CA ARG A 444 -38.98 0.28 13.49
C ARG A 444 -39.04 1.79 13.65
N VAL A 445 -38.79 2.50 12.57
CA VAL A 445 -38.87 3.97 12.47
C VAL A 445 -39.86 4.35 11.41
N LYS A 446 -40.78 5.25 11.76
CA LYS A 446 -41.68 5.86 10.81
C LYS A 446 -40.96 7.03 10.14
N ALA A 447 -40.50 6.82 8.94
CA ALA A 447 -39.85 7.83 8.11
C ALA A 447 -40.33 7.67 6.68
N GLU A 448 -40.96 8.70 6.14
CA GLU A 448 -41.44 8.74 4.76
C GLU A 448 -40.49 9.59 3.92
N PHE A 449 -40.26 9.18 2.68
CA PHE A 449 -39.39 9.93 1.78
C PHE A 449 -40.18 11.05 1.12
N ILE A 450 -39.69 12.29 1.25
CA ILE A 450 -40.25 13.48 0.63
C ILE A 450 -39.50 13.73 -0.69
N GLY A 451 -40.26 13.79 -1.79
CA GLY A 451 -39.73 14.09 -3.11
C GLY A 451 -39.85 12.91 -4.08
N THR A 452 -39.20 13.08 -5.25
CA THR A 452 -39.22 12.07 -6.32
C THR A 452 -37.82 11.74 -6.76
N LEU A 453 -37.46 10.46 -6.81
CA LEU A 453 -36.21 10.02 -7.36
C LEU A 453 -36.19 10.16 -8.88
N ARG A 454 -35.07 10.56 -9.45
CA ARG A 454 -34.84 10.46 -10.90
C ARG A 454 -34.79 8.98 -11.30
N SER A 455 -35.12 8.67 -12.55
CA SER A 455 -35.20 7.28 -13.03
C SER A 455 -33.97 6.44 -12.72
N GLU A 456 -32.79 7.01 -12.90
CA GLU A 456 -31.54 6.31 -12.58
C GLU A 456 -31.33 6.12 -11.07
N GLN A 457 -31.75 7.09 -10.25
CA GLN A 457 -31.68 6.98 -8.78
C GLN A 457 -32.65 5.90 -8.27
N GLN A 458 -33.84 5.80 -8.89
CA GLN A 458 -34.82 4.76 -8.58
C GLN A 458 -34.24 3.36 -8.90
N LEU A 459 -33.68 3.20 -10.11
CA LEU A 459 -33.03 1.94 -10.49
C LEU A 459 -31.93 1.53 -9.49
N VAL A 460 -31.07 2.48 -9.07
CA VAL A 460 -30.02 2.26 -8.06
C VAL A 460 -30.62 1.85 -6.73
N ALA A 461 -31.66 2.54 -6.27
CA ALA A 461 -32.34 2.23 -5.01
C ALA A 461 -32.97 0.82 -5.03
N ASP A 462 -33.60 0.44 -6.13
CA ASP A 462 -34.22 -0.88 -6.30
C ASP A 462 -33.17 -2.00 -6.29
N VAL A 463 -32.00 -1.77 -6.88
CA VAL A 463 -30.90 -2.72 -6.83
C VAL A 463 -30.36 -2.86 -5.40
N LEU A 464 -30.15 -1.75 -4.69
CA LEU A 464 -29.59 -1.77 -3.32
C LEU A 464 -30.58 -2.38 -2.31
N LEU A 465 -31.87 -2.22 -2.50
CA LEU A 465 -32.91 -2.81 -1.63
C LEU A 465 -32.96 -4.34 -1.70
N LYS A 466 -32.49 -4.94 -2.80
CA LYS A 466 -32.43 -6.41 -2.96
C LYS A 466 -31.31 -7.05 -2.13
N HIS A 467 -30.41 -6.24 -1.56
CA HIS A 467 -29.24 -6.72 -0.83
C HIS A 467 -29.19 -6.12 0.57
N ASP A 468 -28.79 -6.91 1.56
CA ASP A 468 -28.58 -6.41 2.93
C ASP A 468 -27.32 -5.54 3.01
N THR A 469 -26.27 -5.88 2.23
CA THR A 469 -24.97 -5.19 2.25
C THR A 469 -24.50 -4.85 0.84
N GLY A 470 -23.86 -3.70 0.68
CA GLY A 470 -23.27 -3.33 -0.59
C GLY A 470 -22.79 -1.89 -0.69
N VAL A 471 -22.08 -1.61 -1.77
CA VAL A 471 -21.53 -0.29 -2.07
C VAL A 471 -22.17 0.30 -3.32
N LEU A 472 -22.58 1.57 -3.22
CA LEU A 472 -22.92 2.42 -4.36
C LEU A 472 -21.70 3.24 -4.79
N SER A 473 -21.26 3.05 -6.03
CA SER A 473 -20.26 3.88 -6.67
C SER A 473 -20.91 4.89 -7.59
N ALA A 474 -20.94 6.15 -7.20
CA ALA A 474 -21.55 7.22 -7.97
C ALA A 474 -20.82 8.55 -7.76
N SER A 475 -20.72 9.37 -8.81
CA SER A 475 -20.10 10.69 -8.75
C SER A 475 -20.72 11.61 -7.69
N THR A 476 -20.04 12.70 -7.34
CA THR A 476 -20.51 13.62 -6.28
C THR A 476 -21.85 14.28 -6.61
N ALA A 477 -22.16 14.53 -7.87
CA ALA A 477 -23.40 15.18 -8.31
C ALA A 477 -24.56 14.20 -8.55
N PHE A 478 -24.38 12.90 -8.36
CA PHE A 478 -25.45 11.90 -8.56
C PHE A 478 -26.62 12.06 -7.58
N GLY A 479 -26.37 12.55 -6.38
CA GLY A 479 -27.34 12.61 -5.29
C GLY A 479 -27.35 11.36 -4.41
N LYS A 480 -26.16 10.82 -4.10
CA LYS A 480 -25.98 9.65 -3.19
C LYS A 480 -26.76 9.79 -1.89
N THR A 481 -26.74 10.99 -1.29
CA THR A 481 -27.46 11.28 -0.03
C THR A 481 -28.98 11.16 -0.19
N VAL A 482 -29.52 11.58 -1.34
CA VAL A 482 -30.97 11.45 -1.66
C VAL A 482 -31.36 9.99 -1.77
N VAL A 483 -30.57 9.19 -2.50
CA VAL A 483 -30.81 7.73 -2.59
C VAL A 483 -30.73 7.10 -1.20
N ALA A 484 -29.76 7.49 -0.37
CA ALA A 484 -29.64 6.94 0.98
C ALA A 484 -30.82 7.32 1.87
N ALA A 485 -31.33 8.56 1.79
CA ALA A 485 -32.57 8.96 2.49
C ALA A 485 -33.78 8.11 2.05
N TYR A 486 -33.90 7.85 0.75
CA TYR A 486 -34.93 6.94 0.24
C TYR A 486 -34.79 5.51 0.79
N LEU A 487 -33.56 4.98 0.84
CA LEU A 487 -33.29 3.65 1.42
C LEU A 487 -33.61 3.61 2.92
N ILE A 488 -33.36 4.68 3.68
CA ILE A 488 -33.71 4.80 5.09
C ILE A 488 -35.23 4.70 5.25
N ALA A 489 -35.96 5.47 4.49
CA ALA A 489 -37.41 5.43 4.51
C ALA A 489 -37.97 4.04 4.14
N LYS A 490 -37.45 3.40 3.09
CA LYS A 490 -37.91 2.08 2.63
C LYS A 490 -37.57 0.94 3.58
N ARG A 491 -36.39 0.99 4.25
CA ARG A 491 -36.02 -0.02 5.25
C ARG A 491 -36.76 0.17 6.56
N SER A 492 -37.17 1.39 6.88
CA SER A 492 -38.02 1.76 8.04
C SER A 492 -37.46 1.23 9.37
N VAL A 493 -36.13 1.27 9.53
CA VAL A 493 -35.40 0.86 10.75
C VAL A 493 -34.45 1.94 11.20
N ASN A 494 -34.14 1.92 12.50
CA ASN A 494 -33.23 2.88 13.09
C ASN A 494 -31.84 2.84 12.40
N THR A 495 -31.31 4.02 12.14
CA THR A 495 -30.18 4.18 11.21
C THR A 495 -29.04 4.99 11.82
N LEU A 496 -27.81 4.47 11.68
CA LEU A 496 -26.57 5.20 11.98
C LEU A 496 -25.86 5.58 10.69
N ILE A 497 -25.57 6.88 10.53
CA ILE A 497 -24.85 7.42 9.37
C ILE A 497 -23.45 7.82 9.82
N LEU A 498 -22.44 7.19 9.23
CA LEU A 498 -21.03 7.47 9.53
C LEU A 498 -20.43 8.44 8.51
N VAL A 499 -19.84 9.51 9.02
CA VAL A 499 -19.10 10.50 8.23
C VAL A 499 -17.72 10.75 8.83
N HIS A 500 -16.77 11.20 8.01
CA HIS A 500 -15.40 11.43 8.48
C HIS A 500 -15.13 12.92 8.86
N LEU A 501 -15.98 13.86 8.45
CA LEU A 501 -15.88 15.29 8.71
C LEU A 501 -17.13 15.87 9.33
N LYS A 502 -16.92 16.86 10.21
CA LYS A 502 -18.03 17.64 10.80
C LYS A 502 -18.91 18.31 9.74
N GLN A 503 -18.33 18.84 8.67
CA GLN A 503 -19.07 19.52 7.61
C GLN A 503 -20.05 18.58 6.91
N LEU A 504 -19.63 17.33 6.63
CA LEU A 504 -20.52 16.31 6.08
C LEU A 504 -21.63 15.94 7.07
N LEU A 505 -21.31 15.91 8.39
CA LEU A 505 -22.34 15.67 9.40
C LEU A 505 -23.42 16.75 9.36
N ASP A 506 -23.03 18.02 9.33
CA ASP A 506 -23.98 19.16 9.27
C ASP A 506 -24.83 19.08 7.96
N GLN A 507 -24.19 18.75 6.81
CA GLN A 507 -24.90 18.56 5.53
C GLN A 507 -25.88 17.38 5.56
N TRP A 508 -25.49 16.25 6.18
CA TRP A 508 -26.38 15.10 6.30
C TRP A 508 -27.64 15.42 7.09
N ILE A 509 -27.50 16.11 8.23
CA ILE A 509 -28.64 16.56 9.05
C ILE A 509 -29.56 17.46 8.23
N GLU A 510 -29.02 18.42 7.48
CA GLU A 510 -29.81 19.30 6.61
C GLU A 510 -30.57 18.50 5.53
N ARG A 511 -29.89 17.55 4.86
CA ARG A 511 -30.48 16.75 3.81
C ARG A 511 -31.55 15.75 4.32
N LEU A 512 -31.33 15.15 5.49
CA LEU A 512 -32.31 14.29 6.12
C LEU A 512 -33.59 15.06 6.44
N ASN A 513 -33.50 16.27 6.97
CA ASN A 513 -34.66 17.15 7.21
C ASN A 513 -35.38 17.58 5.91
N THR A 514 -34.65 17.62 4.78
CA THR A 514 -35.25 17.99 3.48
C THR A 514 -35.97 16.82 2.83
N PHE A 515 -35.44 15.58 2.97
CA PHE A 515 -35.92 14.42 2.19
C PHE A 515 -36.67 13.38 3.02
N LEU A 516 -36.77 13.55 4.34
CA LEU A 516 -37.54 12.66 5.19
C LEU A 516 -38.60 13.44 5.99
N ASP A 517 -39.78 12.88 6.06
CA ASP A 517 -40.84 13.34 6.98
C ASP A 517 -40.54 12.78 8.39
N VAL A 518 -39.60 13.40 9.04
CA VAL A 518 -39.22 13.08 10.43
C VAL A 518 -39.02 14.37 11.22
N SER A 519 -39.33 14.33 12.50
CA SER A 519 -39.12 15.49 13.36
C SER A 519 -37.61 15.78 13.48
N VAL A 520 -37.25 17.06 13.50
CA VAL A 520 -35.85 17.48 13.75
C VAL A 520 -35.29 16.90 15.06
N LYS A 521 -36.16 16.58 16.03
CA LYS A 521 -35.78 15.97 17.32
C LYS A 521 -35.43 14.47 17.19
N GLU A 522 -35.86 13.82 16.09
CA GLU A 522 -35.58 12.40 15.80
C GLU A 522 -34.25 12.20 15.08
N ILE A 523 -33.63 13.29 14.58
CA ILE A 523 -32.32 13.26 13.95
C ILE A 523 -31.28 13.66 15.00
N GLY A 524 -30.47 12.69 15.43
CA GLY A 524 -29.44 12.88 16.44
C GLY A 524 -28.08 13.22 15.85
N GLN A 525 -27.23 13.79 16.71
CA GLN A 525 -25.87 14.20 16.35
C GLN A 525 -24.85 13.66 17.34
N ILE A 526 -23.83 12.92 16.81
CA ILE A 526 -22.68 12.44 17.59
C ILE A 526 -21.39 12.96 16.95
N GLY A 527 -20.88 14.05 17.45
CA GLY A 527 -19.65 14.66 16.92
C GLY A 527 -19.76 16.16 16.68
N GLY A 528 -18.67 16.77 16.27
CA GLY A 528 -18.61 18.22 16.06
C GLY A 528 -18.80 19.05 17.32
N GLY A 529 -18.54 18.47 18.51
CA GLY A 529 -18.71 19.11 19.83
C GLY A 529 -20.08 18.89 20.46
N LYS A 530 -20.93 18.07 19.84
CA LYS A 530 -22.25 17.67 20.38
C LYS A 530 -22.34 16.16 20.49
N ARG A 531 -23.04 15.67 21.54
CA ARG A 531 -23.39 14.27 21.71
C ARG A 531 -24.86 14.18 22.17
N LYS A 532 -25.75 14.05 21.21
CA LYS A 532 -27.18 13.92 21.40
C LYS A 532 -27.73 12.84 20.49
N PRO A 533 -27.45 11.55 20.80
CA PRO A 533 -28.07 10.45 20.05
C PRO A 533 -29.56 10.38 20.36
N THR A 534 -30.35 10.01 19.37
CA THR A 534 -31.78 9.73 19.49
C THR A 534 -32.08 8.23 19.49
N GLY A 535 -31.17 7.42 18.90
CA GLY A 535 -31.42 6.01 18.64
C GLY A 535 -32.36 5.76 17.44
N ILE A 536 -32.82 6.82 16.75
CA ILE A 536 -33.75 6.76 15.62
C ILE A 536 -32.97 6.93 14.31
N ILE A 537 -32.53 8.14 14.01
CA ILE A 537 -31.63 8.43 12.88
C ILE A 537 -30.49 9.29 13.40
N ASP A 538 -29.34 8.72 13.52
CA ASP A 538 -28.19 9.42 14.11
C ASP A 538 -27.07 9.60 13.08
N VAL A 539 -26.52 10.82 13.00
CA VAL A 539 -25.35 11.13 12.19
C VAL A 539 -24.14 11.28 13.10
N ALA A 540 -23.12 10.48 12.84
CA ALA A 540 -21.93 10.43 13.70
C ALA A 540 -20.63 10.66 12.94
N THR A 541 -19.72 11.45 13.54
CA THR A 541 -18.33 11.42 13.08
C THR A 541 -17.62 10.22 13.67
N ILE A 542 -16.85 9.52 12.86
CA ILE A 542 -16.16 8.28 13.25
C ILE A 542 -15.27 8.47 14.47
N GLN A 543 -14.56 9.61 14.52
CA GLN A 543 -13.67 9.96 15.64
C GLN A 543 -14.42 10.11 16.96
N SER A 544 -15.72 10.37 16.90
CA SER A 544 -16.56 10.51 18.11
C SER A 544 -17.08 9.17 18.63
N LEU A 545 -17.01 8.12 17.80
CA LEU A 545 -17.44 6.75 18.14
C LEU A 545 -16.25 5.83 18.52
N SER A 546 -15.02 6.28 18.31
CA SER A 546 -13.84 5.49 18.69
C SER A 546 -12.82 6.34 19.43
N ARG A 547 -12.43 5.91 20.63
CA ARG A 547 -11.42 6.59 21.45
C ARG A 547 -10.40 5.57 21.97
N LYS A 548 -9.13 5.79 21.66
CA LYS A 548 -8.00 4.90 22.06
C LYS A 548 -8.23 3.41 21.70
N GLY A 549 -8.88 3.16 20.57
CA GLY A 549 -9.16 1.79 20.10
C GLY A 549 -10.42 1.15 20.68
N VAL A 550 -11.13 1.80 21.60
CA VAL A 550 -12.42 1.35 22.14
C VAL A 550 -13.54 2.00 21.33
N VAL A 551 -14.48 1.20 20.85
CA VAL A 551 -15.66 1.64 20.12
C VAL A 551 -16.82 1.83 21.08
N ASP A 552 -17.64 2.82 20.85
CA ASP A 552 -18.83 3.12 21.62
C ASP A 552 -19.93 2.06 21.37
N ASP A 553 -20.52 1.52 22.42
CA ASP A 553 -21.51 0.45 22.37
C ASP A 553 -22.77 0.82 21.56
N ILE A 554 -23.04 2.11 21.41
CA ILE A 554 -24.18 2.60 20.61
C ILE A 554 -24.13 2.11 19.15
N VAL A 555 -22.95 1.82 18.62
CA VAL A 555 -22.76 1.34 17.23
C VAL A 555 -23.45 0.01 16.97
N ALA A 556 -23.65 -0.80 18.02
CA ALA A 556 -24.31 -2.10 17.93
C ALA A 556 -25.85 -2.03 17.89
N ASN A 557 -26.45 -0.85 18.19
CA ASN A 557 -27.87 -0.70 18.44
C ASN A 557 -28.68 -0.13 17.26
N TYR A 558 -28.15 -0.21 16.02
CA TYR A 558 -28.83 0.23 14.80
C TYR A 558 -29.00 -0.93 13.84
N GLY A 559 -30.17 -0.99 13.21
CA GLY A 559 -30.47 -1.99 12.18
C GLY A 559 -29.92 -1.65 10.81
N TYR A 560 -29.64 -0.37 10.56
CA TYR A 560 -29.08 0.11 9.31
C TYR A 560 -27.84 1.00 9.53
N LEU A 561 -26.77 0.68 8.84
CA LEU A 561 -25.51 1.45 8.83
C LEU A 561 -25.30 2.05 7.44
N VAL A 562 -25.26 3.37 7.35
CA VAL A 562 -24.87 4.09 6.14
C VAL A 562 -23.48 4.66 6.32
N VAL A 563 -22.60 4.40 5.37
CA VAL A 563 -21.21 4.84 5.42
C VAL A 563 -20.93 5.78 4.27
N ASP A 564 -20.90 7.07 4.55
CA ASP A 564 -20.59 8.07 3.53
C ASP A 564 -19.09 8.20 3.29
N GLU A 565 -18.74 8.40 2.01
CA GLU A 565 -17.37 8.39 1.50
C GLU A 565 -16.59 7.17 2.04
N CYS A 566 -17.17 5.98 1.86
CA CYS A 566 -16.68 4.73 2.42
C CYS A 566 -15.23 4.38 1.99
N HIS A 567 -14.66 5.06 1.01
CA HIS A 567 -13.25 4.93 0.65
C HIS A 567 -12.29 5.39 1.77
N HIS A 568 -12.77 6.09 2.79
CA HIS A 568 -12.02 6.42 4.00
C HIS A 568 -11.97 5.29 5.04
N ILE A 569 -12.75 4.21 4.89
CA ILE A 569 -12.83 3.05 5.82
C ILE A 569 -11.48 2.39 6.13
N SER A 570 -10.52 2.46 5.24
CA SER A 570 -9.21 1.86 5.45
C SER A 570 -8.35 2.56 6.52
N ALA A 571 -8.80 3.66 7.08
CA ALA A 571 -8.24 4.18 8.31
C ALA A 571 -8.63 3.24 9.46
N ARG A 572 -7.66 2.76 10.23
CA ARG A 572 -7.84 1.75 11.31
C ARG A 572 -9.01 2.06 12.27
N SER A 573 -9.21 3.33 12.61
CA SER A 573 -10.31 3.76 13.48
C SER A 573 -11.68 3.57 12.82
N PHE A 574 -11.76 3.69 11.50
CA PHE A 574 -12.99 3.53 10.76
C PHE A 574 -13.37 2.05 10.60
N GLU A 575 -12.40 1.24 10.23
CA GLU A 575 -12.58 -0.22 10.12
C GLU A 575 -13.09 -0.81 11.42
N ILE A 576 -12.50 -0.43 12.57
CA ILE A 576 -12.90 -0.92 13.89
C ILE A 576 -14.37 -0.56 14.18
N VAL A 577 -14.82 0.67 13.90
CA VAL A 577 -16.20 1.09 14.13
C VAL A 577 -17.18 0.32 13.23
N ALA A 578 -16.89 0.22 11.92
CA ALA A 578 -17.75 -0.50 10.98
C ALA A 578 -17.87 -1.99 11.33
N ARG A 579 -16.79 -2.60 11.80
CA ARG A 579 -16.72 -4.02 12.18
C ARG A 579 -17.50 -4.32 13.47
N GLN A 580 -17.66 -3.37 14.39
CA GLN A 580 -18.42 -3.56 15.61
C GLN A 580 -19.94 -3.37 15.44
N SER A 581 -20.39 -2.85 14.30
CA SER A 581 -21.80 -2.69 14.02
C SER A 581 -22.47 -4.05 13.81
N ARG A 582 -23.56 -4.32 14.50
CA ARG A 582 -24.42 -5.51 14.33
C ARG A 582 -25.53 -5.32 13.32
N ALA A 583 -25.60 -4.15 12.65
CA ALA A 583 -26.63 -3.80 11.72
C ALA A 583 -26.83 -4.87 10.62
N LYS A 584 -28.09 -5.26 10.40
CA LYS A 584 -28.45 -6.17 9.31
C LYS A 584 -28.14 -5.52 7.96
N TYR A 585 -28.49 -4.24 7.82
CA TYR A 585 -28.33 -3.51 6.57
C TYR A 585 -27.09 -2.62 6.61
N VAL A 586 -26.25 -2.66 5.56
CA VAL A 586 -25.07 -1.79 5.43
C VAL A 586 -24.96 -1.26 4.01
N THR A 587 -24.90 0.05 3.87
CA THR A 587 -24.68 0.69 2.56
C THR A 587 -23.49 1.62 2.60
N GLY A 588 -22.44 1.31 1.81
CA GLY A 588 -21.33 2.20 1.54
C GLY A 588 -21.63 3.12 0.36
N LEU A 589 -21.36 4.41 0.52
CA LEU A 589 -21.48 5.41 -0.55
C LEU A 589 -20.10 5.96 -0.89
N SER A 590 -19.73 6.00 -2.16
CA SER A 590 -18.45 6.61 -2.58
C SER A 590 -18.51 7.10 -4.02
N ALA A 591 -17.77 8.18 -4.29
CA ALA A 591 -17.52 8.64 -5.65
C ALA A 591 -16.37 7.85 -6.30
N THR A 592 -15.47 7.31 -5.51
CA THR A 592 -14.27 6.59 -5.98
C THR A 592 -14.06 5.34 -5.13
N ILE A 593 -14.14 4.18 -5.78
CA ILE A 593 -13.92 2.90 -5.10
C ILE A 593 -12.44 2.59 -5.00
N ASN A 594 -11.70 2.83 -6.09
CA ASN A 594 -10.26 2.58 -6.12
C ASN A 594 -9.52 3.65 -5.33
N ARG A 595 -8.70 3.20 -4.38
CA ARG A 595 -7.88 4.08 -3.54
C ARG A 595 -6.47 4.18 -4.10
N LYS A 596 -5.86 5.36 -3.96
CA LYS A 596 -4.46 5.62 -4.34
C LYS A 596 -3.46 4.73 -3.59
N ASP A 597 -3.79 4.32 -2.37
CA ASP A 597 -2.98 3.44 -1.53
C ASP A 597 -3.22 1.94 -1.77
N GLY A 598 -4.28 1.58 -2.54
CA GLY A 598 -4.63 0.20 -2.86
C GLY A 598 -5.36 -0.58 -1.76
N HIS A 599 -5.74 0.06 -0.64
CA HIS A 599 -6.46 -0.57 0.47
C HIS A 599 -7.98 -0.65 0.26
N HIS A 600 -8.45 -0.49 -0.96
CA HIS A 600 -9.89 -0.59 -1.28
C HIS A 600 -10.55 -1.94 -0.94
N PRO A 601 -9.85 -3.12 -0.89
CA PRO A 601 -10.51 -4.36 -0.47
C PRO A 601 -11.16 -4.28 0.92
N ILE A 602 -10.60 -3.46 1.84
CA ILE A 602 -11.18 -3.26 3.18
C ILE A 602 -12.59 -2.68 3.11
N ILE A 603 -12.88 -1.85 2.10
CA ILE A 603 -14.22 -1.28 1.90
C ILE A 603 -15.23 -2.40 1.64
N PHE A 604 -14.88 -3.30 0.70
CA PHE A 604 -15.77 -4.40 0.32
C PHE A 604 -15.93 -5.42 1.44
N MET A 605 -14.87 -5.66 2.20
CA MET A 605 -14.92 -6.54 3.37
C MET A 605 -15.88 -6.01 4.46
N ASN A 606 -16.00 -4.69 4.63
CA ASN A 606 -16.85 -4.10 5.66
C ASN A 606 -18.26 -3.71 5.18
N CYS A 607 -18.38 -3.23 3.95
CA CYS A 607 -19.68 -2.73 3.42
C CYS A 607 -20.38 -3.72 2.45
N GLY A 608 -19.67 -4.78 2.03
CA GLY A 608 -20.13 -5.67 0.97
C GLY A 608 -19.65 -5.25 -0.42
N PRO A 609 -19.93 -6.05 -1.46
CA PRO A 609 -19.48 -5.80 -2.83
C PRO A 609 -20.16 -4.57 -3.44
N VAL A 610 -19.61 -4.10 -4.57
CA VAL A 610 -20.25 -3.03 -5.35
C VAL A 610 -21.52 -3.56 -6.00
N ARG A 611 -22.66 -3.07 -5.56
CA ARG A 611 -23.97 -3.47 -6.11
C ARG A 611 -24.35 -2.68 -7.35
N TYR A 612 -23.95 -1.41 -7.37
CA TYR A 612 -24.17 -0.57 -8.54
C TYR A 612 -23.02 0.43 -8.72
N LYS A 613 -22.60 0.57 -9.97
CA LYS A 613 -21.64 1.58 -10.39
C LYS A 613 -22.27 2.43 -11.48
N VAL A 614 -22.42 3.71 -11.18
CA VAL A 614 -22.98 4.69 -12.11
C VAL A 614 -21.96 4.96 -13.24
N ASP A 615 -22.44 5.01 -14.46
CA ASP A 615 -21.63 5.37 -15.64
C ASP A 615 -21.52 6.89 -15.76
N ASP A 616 -20.37 7.43 -15.40
CA ASP A 616 -20.11 8.87 -15.43
C ASP A 616 -20.25 9.48 -16.84
N LYS A 617 -19.98 8.71 -17.91
CA LYS A 617 -20.15 9.18 -19.29
C LYS A 617 -21.62 9.32 -19.66
N LYS A 618 -22.46 8.32 -19.33
CA LYS A 618 -23.91 8.40 -19.55
C LYS A 618 -24.52 9.55 -18.76
N GLN A 619 -24.04 9.76 -17.53
CA GLN A 619 -24.47 10.90 -16.72
C GLN A 619 -24.08 12.25 -17.35
N ALA A 620 -22.84 12.37 -17.88
CA ALA A 620 -22.40 13.58 -18.55
C ALA A 620 -23.29 13.89 -19.77
N ALA A 621 -23.57 12.88 -20.59
CA ALA A 621 -24.43 13.02 -21.77
C ALA A 621 -25.88 13.39 -21.45
N ALA A 622 -26.39 13.02 -20.25
CA ALA A 622 -27.74 13.34 -19.82
C ALA A 622 -27.90 14.75 -19.20
N ARG A 623 -26.80 15.47 -18.95
CA ARG A 623 -26.87 16.83 -18.39
C ARG A 623 -27.16 17.87 -19.47
N PRO A 624 -27.88 18.99 -19.10
CA PRO A 624 -28.29 20.02 -20.06
C PRO A 624 -27.14 20.95 -20.48
N PHE A 625 -25.90 20.63 -20.23
CA PHE A 625 -24.74 21.45 -20.55
C PHE A 625 -23.55 20.62 -21.05
N ALA A 626 -22.74 21.22 -21.92
CA ALA A 626 -21.52 20.59 -22.46
C ALA A 626 -20.38 20.49 -21.42
N HIS A 627 -19.52 19.48 -21.56
CA HIS A 627 -18.37 19.25 -20.71
C HIS A 627 -17.06 19.40 -21.50
N LYS A 628 -16.29 20.45 -21.24
CA LYS A 628 -15.09 20.78 -22.02
C LYS A 628 -13.85 20.87 -21.15
N VAL A 629 -12.71 20.45 -21.71
CA VAL A 629 -11.37 20.68 -21.15
C VAL A 629 -10.58 21.52 -22.15
N ILE A 630 -10.16 22.68 -21.73
CA ILE A 630 -9.23 23.53 -22.49
C ILE A 630 -7.82 23.27 -22.01
N VAL A 631 -7.00 22.68 -22.87
CA VAL A 631 -5.61 22.37 -22.57
C VAL A 631 -4.74 23.58 -22.85
N ARG A 632 -4.12 24.11 -21.81
CA ARG A 632 -3.23 25.29 -21.87
C ARG A 632 -1.76 24.85 -21.77
N LYS A 633 -1.05 24.82 -22.88
CA LYS A 633 0.39 24.51 -22.90
C LYS A 633 1.19 25.69 -22.38
N THR A 634 2.07 25.44 -21.41
CA THR A 634 2.97 26.45 -20.86
C THR A 634 4.38 26.27 -21.41
N ASN A 635 5.18 27.35 -21.39
CA ASN A 635 6.61 27.32 -21.79
C ASN A 635 7.52 27.00 -20.59
N PHE A 636 6.97 26.46 -19.50
CA PHE A 636 7.74 26.18 -18.29
C PHE A 636 8.82 25.12 -18.51
N LYS A 637 10.07 25.48 -18.19
CA LYS A 637 11.24 24.60 -18.22
C LYS A 637 11.89 24.55 -16.84
N MET A 638 12.46 23.41 -16.50
CA MET A 638 13.23 23.29 -15.25
C MET A 638 14.49 24.17 -15.35
N PRO A 639 14.83 24.91 -14.28
CA PRO A 639 16.09 25.66 -14.23
C PRO A 639 17.31 24.76 -14.49
N ALA A 640 18.29 25.24 -15.26
CA ALA A 640 19.50 24.49 -15.61
C ALA A 640 20.34 24.03 -14.40
N SER A 641 20.16 24.67 -13.23
CA SER A 641 20.81 24.29 -11.98
C SER A 641 20.40 22.90 -11.44
N PHE A 642 19.28 22.35 -11.92
CA PHE A 642 18.88 20.98 -11.67
C PHE A 642 19.39 20.14 -12.84
N GLY A 643 20.62 19.60 -12.73
CA GLY A 643 21.24 18.79 -13.77
C GLY A 643 20.32 17.71 -14.34
N ALA A 644 20.71 17.13 -15.48
CA ALA A 644 19.97 16.10 -16.23
C ALA A 644 19.70 14.78 -15.44
N ASP A 645 19.83 14.79 -14.13
CA ASP A 645 19.53 13.65 -13.25
C ASP A 645 18.05 13.30 -13.33
N ARG A 646 17.78 12.09 -13.80
CA ARG A 646 16.45 11.47 -13.96
C ARG A 646 15.59 11.43 -12.67
N TYR A 647 16.06 11.98 -11.56
CA TYR A 647 15.44 11.85 -10.23
C TYR A 647 15.24 13.16 -9.49
N THR A 648 14.97 14.26 -10.20
CA THR A 648 14.55 15.48 -9.51
C THR A 648 13.31 15.20 -8.69
N ALA A 649 13.36 15.46 -7.39
CA ALA A 649 12.25 15.15 -6.50
C ALA A 649 11.03 16.00 -6.86
N ILE A 650 9.85 15.41 -6.92
CA ILE A 650 8.60 16.06 -7.37
C ILE A 650 8.30 17.37 -6.62
N HIS A 651 8.71 17.48 -5.36
CA HIS A 651 8.50 18.70 -4.58
C HIS A 651 9.41 19.86 -5.04
N GLU A 652 10.57 19.59 -5.63
CA GLU A 652 11.45 20.60 -6.23
C GLU A 652 10.86 21.10 -7.54
N ILE A 653 10.31 20.19 -8.35
CA ILE A 653 9.57 20.54 -9.56
C ILE A 653 8.41 21.48 -9.21
N TYR A 654 7.62 21.12 -8.20
CA TYR A 654 6.51 21.96 -7.75
C TYR A 654 6.99 23.32 -7.22
N ARG A 655 8.10 23.37 -6.48
CA ARG A 655 8.67 24.64 -6.02
C ARG A 655 9.11 25.53 -7.18
N SER A 656 9.65 24.96 -8.24
CA SER A 656 10.02 25.70 -9.45
C SER A 656 8.79 26.21 -10.19
N LEU A 657 7.73 25.40 -10.34
CA LEU A 657 6.45 25.82 -10.91
C LEU A 657 5.85 27.04 -10.17
N LEU A 658 5.86 27.02 -8.83
CA LEU A 658 5.35 28.13 -8.01
C LEU A 658 6.08 29.45 -8.27
N LYS A 659 7.37 29.39 -8.59
CA LYS A 659 8.23 30.57 -8.79
C LYS A 659 8.21 31.07 -10.22
N SER A 660 7.60 30.38 -11.17
CA SER A 660 7.52 30.80 -12.56
C SER A 660 6.53 31.95 -12.74
N ASP A 661 7.04 33.19 -12.88
CA ASP A 661 6.19 34.37 -13.07
C ASP A 661 5.42 34.30 -14.39
N GLU A 662 6.07 33.93 -15.49
CA GLU A 662 5.45 33.78 -16.81
C GLU A 662 4.23 32.85 -16.74
N ARG A 663 4.39 31.67 -16.11
CA ARG A 663 3.31 30.70 -15.92
C ARG A 663 2.18 31.27 -15.08
N ASN A 664 2.49 31.96 -13.99
CA ASN A 664 1.48 32.52 -13.10
C ASN A 664 0.71 33.67 -13.77
N GLN A 665 1.39 34.54 -14.56
CA GLN A 665 0.74 35.59 -15.33
C GLN A 665 -0.17 35.02 -16.41
N PHE A 666 0.24 33.92 -17.08
CA PHE A 666 -0.58 33.22 -18.06
C PHE A 666 -1.88 32.69 -17.43
N ILE A 667 -1.77 32.07 -16.24
CA ILE A 667 -2.93 31.61 -15.46
C ILE A 667 -3.85 32.78 -15.10
N VAL A 668 -3.29 33.89 -14.62
CA VAL A 668 -4.04 35.10 -14.24
C VAL A 668 -4.79 35.69 -15.43
N ALA A 669 -4.15 35.78 -16.58
CA ALA A 669 -4.77 36.30 -17.81
C ALA A 669 -6.00 35.46 -18.22
N ASP A 670 -5.90 34.15 -18.18
CA ASP A 670 -7.01 33.23 -18.47
C ASP A 670 -8.16 33.38 -17.45
N ILE A 671 -7.84 33.52 -16.16
CA ILE A 671 -8.85 33.73 -15.11
C ILE A 671 -9.63 35.03 -15.35
N LEU A 672 -8.94 36.12 -15.64
CA LEU A 672 -9.59 37.42 -15.91
C LEU A 672 -10.45 37.38 -17.17
N LYS A 673 -9.99 36.69 -18.22
CA LYS A 673 -10.75 36.48 -19.44
C LYS A 673 -12.04 35.69 -19.18
N VAL A 674 -11.99 34.67 -18.33
CA VAL A 674 -13.16 33.85 -17.98
C VAL A 674 -14.16 34.65 -17.17
N ILE A 675 -13.70 35.46 -16.23
CA ILE A 675 -14.53 36.35 -15.40
C ILE A 675 -15.21 37.42 -16.26
N SER A 676 -14.50 38.05 -17.23
CA SER A 676 -15.08 39.02 -18.14
C SER A 676 -16.18 38.46 -19.06
N ASN A 677 -16.24 37.15 -19.21
CA ASN A 677 -17.30 36.40 -19.91
C ASN A 677 -18.46 35.96 -18.99
N ASP A 678 -18.63 36.60 -17.83
CA ASP A 678 -19.70 36.35 -16.82
C ASP A 678 -19.73 34.91 -16.30
N ARG A 679 -18.55 34.25 -16.22
CA ARG A 679 -18.41 32.88 -15.69
C ARG A 679 -18.00 32.92 -14.23
N PHE A 680 -18.33 31.84 -13.51
CA PHE A 680 -17.95 31.70 -12.11
C PHE A 680 -16.87 30.64 -11.91
N PRO A 681 -15.58 31.03 -11.90
CA PRO A 681 -14.49 30.11 -11.76
C PRO A 681 -14.15 29.74 -10.31
N VAL A 682 -13.68 28.48 -10.15
CA VAL A 682 -12.90 28.06 -9.01
C VAL A 682 -11.45 27.79 -9.42
N ILE A 683 -10.51 28.45 -8.76
CA ILE A 683 -9.07 28.38 -9.01
C ILE A 683 -8.48 27.45 -7.95
N LEU A 684 -7.96 26.33 -8.39
CA LEU A 684 -7.51 25.26 -7.51
C LEU A 684 -6.00 25.12 -7.52
N THR A 685 -5.40 25.16 -6.33
CA THR A 685 -3.98 24.86 -6.13
C THR A 685 -3.79 23.87 -4.99
N GLU A 686 -2.70 23.07 -5.04
CA GLU A 686 -2.34 22.10 -4.00
C GLU A 686 -1.39 22.69 -2.94
N ARG A 687 -0.94 23.95 -3.10
CA ARG A 687 0.08 24.57 -2.28
C ARG A 687 -0.36 25.93 -1.73
N LYS A 688 -0.17 26.10 -0.43
CA LYS A 688 -0.50 27.38 0.24
C LYS A 688 0.32 28.54 -0.33
N GLU A 689 1.63 28.36 -0.52
CA GLU A 689 2.52 29.38 -1.11
C GLU A 689 2.03 29.84 -2.50
N HIS A 690 1.50 28.91 -3.32
CA HIS A 690 0.93 29.25 -4.62
C HIS A 690 -0.40 30.00 -4.48
N LEU A 691 -1.22 29.57 -3.53
CA LEU A 691 -2.48 30.25 -3.23
C LEU A 691 -2.20 31.71 -2.82
N ASP A 692 -1.27 31.96 -1.90
CA ASP A 692 -0.91 33.30 -1.45
C ASP A 692 -0.38 34.15 -2.62
N ARG A 693 0.42 33.57 -3.52
CA ARG A 693 0.93 34.26 -4.70
C ARG A 693 -0.19 34.61 -5.70
N LEU A 694 -1.07 33.67 -6.03
CA LEU A 694 -2.22 33.92 -6.91
C LEU A 694 -3.17 34.95 -6.29
N LYS A 695 -3.36 34.90 -4.97
CA LYS A 695 -4.15 35.90 -4.24
C LYS A 695 -3.60 37.33 -4.51
N THR A 696 -2.31 37.57 -4.26
CA THR A 696 -1.67 38.87 -4.51
C THR A 696 -1.80 39.32 -5.97
N LEU A 697 -1.80 38.41 -6.94
CA LEU A 697 -1.93 38.76 -8.37
C LEU A 697 -3.38 39.07 -8.80
N LEU A 698 -4.39 38.63 -8.02
CA LEU A 698 -5.81 38.70 -8.35
C LEU A 698 -6.62 39.65 -7.48
N GLU A 699 -6.18 39.96 -6.23
CA GLU A 699 -6.99 40.68 -5.24
C GLU A 699 -7.38 42.09 -5.66
N ASP A 700 -6.56 42.80 -6.43
CA ASP A 700 -6.86 44.11 -6.95
C ASP A 700 -7.58 44.11 -8.30
N LYS A 701 -7.78 42.94 -8.90
CA LYS A 701 -8.33 42.74 -10.27
C LYS A 701 -9.69 42.10 -10.29
N ILE A 702 -10.12 41.46 -9.20
CA ILE A 702 -11.39 40.75 -9.07
C ILE A 702 -12.16 41.34 -7.91
N GLN A 703 -13.35 41.85 -8.18
CA GLN A 703 -14.16 42.54 -7.18
C GLN A 703 -14.52 41.65 -5.97
N ASN A 704 -14.86 40.39 -6.20
CA ASN A 704 -15.23 39.45 -5.14
C ASN A 704 -14.37 38.17 -5.24
N LEU A 705 -13.12 38.29 -4.81
CA LEU A 705 -12.22 37.12 -4.68
C LEU A 705 -12.37 36.47 -3.31
N ILE A 706 -12.94 35.27 -3.28
CA ILE A 706 -13.19 34.50 -2.07
C ILE A 706 -12.08 33.46 -1.89
N VAL A 707 -11.29 33.60 -0.83
CA VAL A 707 -10.17 32.71 -0.55
C VAL A 707 -10.57 31.63 0.45
N MET A 708 -10.34 30.36 0.09
CA MET A 708 -10.67 29.19 0.90
C MET A 708 -9.45 28.28 1.06
N GLN A 709 -8.86 28.23 2.25
CA GLN A 709 -7.64 27.44 2.49
C GLN A 709 -7.71 26.59 3.76
N GLY A 710 -6.90 25.54 3.81
CA GLY A 710 -6.72 24.75 5.03
C GLY A 710 -6.12 25.59 6.17
N GLY A 711 -6.63 25.40 7.38
CA GLY A 711 -6.20 26.17 8.56
C GLY A 711 -7.02 27.42 8.86
N MET A 712 -8.00 27.77 8.04
CA MET A 712 -8.95 28.84 8.36
C MET A 712 -9.76 28.51 9.62
N GLY A 713 -9.87 29.47 10.54
CA GLY A 713 -10.73 29.36 11.71
C GLY A 713 -12.23 29.24 11.32
N LYS A 714 -13.02 28.61 12.20
CA LYS A 714 -14.47 28.41 11.95
C LYS A 714 -15.21 29.69 11.60
N LYS A 715 -14.93 30.80 12.31
CA LYS A 715 -15.54 32.09 12.06
C LYS A 715 -15.19 32.65 10.68
N GLN A 716 -13.92 32.64 10.31
CA GLN A 716 -13.45 33.12 8.99
C GLN A 716 -14.11 32.35 7.84
N ARG A 717 -14.19 31.03 7.98
CA ARG A 717 -14.86 30.17 7.00
C ARG A 717 -16.34 30.50 6.86
N GLN A 718 -17.02 30.69 7.98
CA GLN A 718 -18.45 31.01 7.99
C GLN A 718 -18.70 32.38 7.32
N VAL A 719 -17.86 33.36 7.57
CA VAL A 719 -17.90 34.67 6.91
C VAL A 719 -17.70 34.54 5.40
N ALA A 720 -16.70 33.78 4.95
CA ALA A 720 -16.43 33.55 3.52
C ALA A 720 -17.61 32.85 2.80
N LEU A 721 -18.21 31.84 3.43
CA LEU A 721 -19.38 31.14 2.88
C LEU A 721 -20.63 32.03 2.85
N GLN A 722 -20.81 32.86 3.87
CA GLN A 722 -21.96 33.79 3.93
C GLN A 722 -21.80 34.91 2.90
N ALA A 723 -20.60 35.46 2.75
CA ALA A 723 -20.27 36.42 1.70
C ALA A 723 -20.58 35.82 0.31
N LEU A 724 -20.17 34.56 0.05
CA LEU A 724 -20.46 33.92 -1.21
C LEU A 724 -21.96 33.71 -1.48
N LYS A 725 -22.72 33.32 -0.45
CA LYS A 725 -24.18 33.11 -0.55
C LYS A 725 -24.94 34.41 -0.78
N SER A 726 -24.44 35.51 -0.28
CA SER A 726 -25.11 36.83 -0.41
C SER A 726 -24.83 37.52 -1.75
N LEU A 727 -23.86 37.01 -2.56
CA LEU A 727 -23.57 37.60 -3.86
C LEU A 727 -24.62 37.19 -4.89
N PRO A 728 -25.14 38.14 -5.67
CA PRO A 728 -26.04 37.87 -6.79
C PRO A 728 -25.39 36.96 -7.84
N ASP A 729 -26.22 36.30 -8.64
CA ASP A 729 -25.73 35.38 -9.67
C ASP A 729 -24.85 36.03 -10.73
N HIS A 730 -25.15 37.27 -11.07
CA HIS A 730 -24.39 38.05 -12.07
C HIS A 730 -23.22 38.87 -11.48
N ALA A 731 -22.99 38.80 -10.18
CA ALA A 731 -21.86 39.49 -9.58
C ALA A 731 -20.53 38.88 -10.04
N GLU A 732 -19.57 39.72 -10.39
CA GLU A 732 -18.19 39.31 -10.63
C GLU A 732 -17.63 38.63 -9.38
N LYS A 733 -17.22 37.35 -9.49
CA LYS A 733 -16.78 36.54 -8.37
C LYS A 733 -15.86 35.41 -8.81
N ALA A 734 -14.91 35.07 -7.92
CA ALA A 734 -14.06 33.92 -8.11
C ALA A 734 -13.73 33.27 -6.77
N ILE A 735 -13.51 31.96 -6.76
CA ILE A 735 -13.05 31.24 -5.58
C ILE A 735 -11.61 30.77 -5.81
N LEU A 736 -10.71 31.15 -4.91
CA LEU A 736 -9.34 30.66 -4.84
C LEU A 736 -9.22 29.67 -3.69
N ALA A 737 -8.98 28.39 -3.99
CA ALA A 737 -9.04 27.34 -2.99
C ALA A 737 -7.85 26.38 -3.02
N THR A 738 -7.53 25.78 -1.86
CA THR A 738 -6.66 24.61 -1.82
C THR A 738 -7.48 23.34 -2.12
N GLY A 739 -6.85 22.37 -2.81
CA GLY A 739 -7.52 21.14 -3.28
C GLY A 739 -8.28 20.38 -2.21
N ARG A 740 -7.71 20.26 -1.01
CA ARG A 740 -8.36 19.59 0.12
C ARG A 740 -9.69 20.26 0.53
N TYR A 741 -9.80 21.55 0.33
CA TYR A 741 -11.00 22.30 0.74
C TYR A 741 -12.15 22.13 -0.26
N LEU A 742 -11.84 22.13 -1.56
CA LEU A 742 -12.84 21.92 -2.61
C LEU A 742 -13.29 20.44 -2.68
N GLY A 743 -12.41 19.50 -2.38
CA GLY A 743 -12.69 18.06 -2.46
C GLY A 743 -13.81 17.59 -1.54
N GLU A 744 -13.89 18.13 -0.33
CA GLU A 744 -14.78 17.62 0.71
C GLU A 744 -15.64 18.74 1.33
N GLY A 745 -16.92 18.75 1.03
CA GLY A 745 -17.91 19.56 1.73
C GLY A 745 -18.13 21.00 1.24
N PHE A 746 -17.49 21.44 0.15
CA PHE A 746 -17.85 22.68 -0.54
C PHE A 746 -18.86 22.39 -1.66
N ASP A 747 -19.90 23.22 -1.76
CA ASP A 747 -20.98 23.02 -2.72
C ASP A 747 -21.60 24.38 -3.10
N ASP A 748 -21.50 24.74 -4.40
CA ASP A 748 -22.19 25.87 -5.00
C ASP A 748 -22.60 25.48 -6.42
N GLU A 749 -23.88 25.50 -6.69
CA GLU A 749 -24.44 25.06 -7.99
C GLU A 749 -24.12 25.98 -9.15
N ARG A 750 -23.74 27.22 -8.87
CA ARG A 750 -23.39 28.25 -9.87
C ARG A 750 -22.02 28.04 -10.52
N LEU A 751 -21.11 27.25 -9.90
CA LEU A 751 -19.77 26.99 -10.41
C LEU A 751 -19.80 26.33 -11.79
N ASP A 752 -19.17 26.96 -12.78
CA ASP A 752 -19.11 26.48 -14.18
C ASP A 752 -17.70 26.30 -14.72
N THR A 753 -16.67 26.86 -14.09
CA THR A 753 -15.30 26.78 -14.56
C THR A 753 -14.34 26.36 -13.45
N LEU A 754 -13.40 25.45 -13.77
CA LEU A 754 -12.35 24.97 -12.88
C LEU A 754 -10.96 25.24 -13.49
N PHE A 755 -10.11 25.93 -12.75
CA PHE A 755 -8.71 26.11 -13.09
C PHE A 755 -7.84 25.15 -12.30
N LEU A 756 -7.20 24.19 -12.96
CA LEU A 756 -6.20 23.30 -12.37
C LEU A 756 -4.82 23.93 -12.48
N THR A 757 -4.47 24.81 -11.55
CA THR A 757 -3.23 25.59 -11.62
C THR A 757 -1.97 24.80 -11.27
N MET A 758 -2.13 23.63 -10.63
CA MET A 758 -1.05 22.69 -10.31
C MET A 758 -1.35 21.28 -10.83
N PRO A 759 -0.31 20.53 -11.26
CA PRO A 759 -0.50 19.21 -11.83
C PRO A 759 -1.05 18.21 -10.78
N ILE A 760 -2.13 17.54 -11.12
CA ILE A 760 -2.67 16.38 -10.39
C ILE A 760 -2.53 15.12 -11.25
N SER A 761 -2.36 13.96 -10.64
CA SER A 761 -2.15 12.70 -11.36
C SER A 761 -3.20 11.63 -11.08
N TRP A 762 -4.04 11.81 -10.05
CA TRP A 762 -4.99 10.79 -9.63
C TRP A 762 -6.40 11.05 -10.14
N ARG A 763 -6.98 10.05 -10.84
CA ARG A 763 -8.32 10.11 -11.44
C ARG A 763 -9.42 10.41 -10.40
N GLY A 764 -9.33 9.84 -9.19
CA GLY A 764 -10.31 10.07 -8.13
C GLY A 764 -10.38 11.53 -7.69
N THR A 765 -9.23 12.19 -7.52
CA THR A 765 -9.18 13.63 -7.20
C THR A 765 -9.78 14.47 -8.32
N LEU A 766 -9.46 14.12 -9.58
CA LEU A 766 -10.02 14.81 -10.74
C LEU A 766 -11.55 14.69 -10.80
N SER A 767 -12.07 13.49 -10.60
CA SER A 767 -13.52 13.24 -10.60
C SER A 767 -14.24 13.99 -9.46
N GLN A 768 -13.61 14.10 -8.29
CA GLN A 768 -14.17 14.88 -7.18
C GLN A 768 -14.23 16.39 -7.49
N TYR A 769 -13.18 16.94 -8.08
CA TYR A 769 -13.13 18.37 -8.42
C TYR A 769 -14.06 18.72 -9.57
N ALA A 770 -14.03 17.94 -10.65
CA ALA A 770 -14.93 18.10 -11.77
C ALA A 770 -16.40 17.94 -11.35
N GLY A 771 -16.69 17.02 -10.44
CA GLY A 771 -18.03 16.77 -9.92
C GLY A 771 -18.67 17.98 -9.21
N ARG A 772 -17.88 18.97 -8.78
CA ARG A 772 -18.41 20.23 -8.21
C ARG A 772 -19.03 21.13 -9.28
N LEU A 773 -18.58 21.02 -10.54
CA LEU A 773 -19.17 21.76 -11.65
C LEU A 773 -20.48 21.12 -12.16
N HIS A 774 -20.72 19.85 -11.85
CA HIS A 774 -21.80 19.04 -12.46
C HIS A 774 -23.19 19.28 -11.85
N ARG A 775 -23.33 20.19 -10.92
CA ARG A 775 -24.65 20.59 -10.43
C ARG A 775 -25.39 21.40 -11.49
N THR A 776 -26.68 21.15 -11.66
CA THR A 776 -27.53 21.88 -12.58
C THR A 776 -27.85 23.25 -12.04
N HIS A 777 -27.75 24.25 -12.90
CA HIS A 777 -28.16 25.63 -12.65
C HIS A 777 -28.60 26.25 -13.97
N ASP A 778 -29.62 27.05 -13.95
CA ASP A 778 -30.31 27.56 -15.18
C ASP A 778 -29.37 28.37 -16.11
N ARG A 779 -28.32 28.96 -15.55
CA ARG A 779 -27.34 29.77 -16.33
C ARG A 779 -26.22 28.94 -16.97
N LYS A 780 -26.19 27.61 -16.77
CA LYS A 780 -25.13 26.77 -17.27
C LYS A 780 -25.43 26.18 -18.63
N ASN A 781 -24.72 26.62 -19.67
CA ASN A 781 -24.72 26.03 -20.99
C ASN A 781 -23.53 25.07 -21.19
N GLU A 782 -22.47 25.28 -20.47
CA GLU A 782 -21.27 24.44 -20.47
C GLU A 782 -20.51 24.52 -19.16
N VAL A 783 -19.74 23.47 -18.87
CA VAL A 783 -18.75 23.44 -17.79
C VAL A 783 -17.36 23.24 -18.37
N VAL A 784 -16.39 24.05 -17.91
CA VAL A 784 -15.06 24.10 -18.51
C VAL A 784 -13.97 23.84 -17.47
N ILE A 785 -13.02 23.02 -17.82
CA ILE A 785 -11.79 22.81 -17.02
C ILE A 785 -10.60 23.38 -17.81
N TYR A 786 -9.88 24.33 -17.22
CA TYR A 786 -8.58 24.79 -17.73
C TYR A 786 -7.48 23.94 -17.11
N ASP A 787 -6.76 23.19 -17.95
CA ASP A 787 -5.65 22.32 -17.53
C ASP A 787 -4.32 22.85 -18.06
N TYR A 788 -3.45 23.35 -17.17
CA TYR A 788 -2.12 23.87 -17.52
C TYR A 788 -1.11 22.74 -17.59
N VAL A 789 -0.51 22.59 -18.78
CA VAL A 789 0.33 21.44 -19.12
C VAL A 789 1.75 21.88 -19.42
N ASP A 790 2.68 21.38 -18.62
CA ASP A 790 4.11 21.69 -18.67
C ASP A 790 4.84 20.53 -19.39
N MET A 791 4.77 20.47 -20.74
CA MET A 791 5.20 19.32 -21.56
C MET A 791 6.71 19.08 -21.53
N ASP A 792 7.52 20.14 -21.37
CA ASP A 792 8.99 20.06 -21.35
C ASP A 792 9.54 19.35 -20.10
N VAL A 793 8.69 19.03 -19.14
CA VAL A 793 9.06 18.29 -17.92
C VAL A 793 8.48 16.86 -17.97
N PRO A 794 9.29 15.80 -18.19
CA PRO A 794 8.81 14.45 -18.48
C PRO A 794 7.88 13.84 -17.40
N VAL A 795 8.07 14.22 -16.13
CA VAL A 795 7.19 13.77 -15.04
C VAL A 795 5.80 14.41 -15.15
N LEU A 796 5.74 15.70 -15.50
CA LEU A 796 4.50 16.46 -15.62
C LEU A 796 3.74 16.04 -16.88
N SER A 797 4.44 15.77 -17.98
CA SER A 797 3.84 15.20 -19.20
C SER A 797 3.14 13.86 -18.91
N ARG A 798 3.80 12.93 -18.23
CA ARG A 798 3.18 11.66 -17.82
C ARG A 798 1.97 11.84 -16.88
N MET A 799 1.98 12.87 -16.04
CA MET A 799 0.83 13.20 -15.20
C MET A 799 -0.34 13.71 -16.05
N TYR A 800 -0.05 14.46 -17.11
CA TYR A 800 -1.05 14.91 -18.07
C TYR A 800 -1.68 13.75 -18.84
N ASP A 801 -0.90 12.77 -19.32
CA ASP A 801 -1.43 11.58 -20.00
C ASP A 801 -2.44 10.83 -19.14
N LYS A 802 -2.21 10.78 -17.82
CA LYS A 802 -3.17 10.21 -16.87
C LYS A 802 -4.45 11.05 -16.75
N ARG A 803 -4.32 12.39 -16.74
CA ARG A 803 -5.49 13.29 -16.70
C ARG A 803 -6.36 13.18 -17.94
N ILE A 804 -5.76 13.10 -19.14
CA ILE A 804 -6.51 12.90 -20.41
C ILE A 804 -7.44 11.68 -20.30
N ARG A 805 -6.90 10.55 -19.87
CA ARG A 805 -7.71 9.34 -19.64
C ARG A 805 -8.80 9.58 -18.62
N GLY A 806 -8.51 10.32 -17.56
CA GLY A 806 -9.47 10.73 -16.54
C GLY A 806 -10.62 11.58 -17.13
N TYR A 807 -10.34 12.63 -17.89
CA TYR A 807 -11.33 13.49 -18.52
C TYR A 807 -12.28 12.71 -19.45
N ARG A 808 -11.71 11.89 -20.34
CA ARG A 808 -12.51 11.03 -21.23
C ARG A 808 -13.41 10.05 -20.48
N SER A 809 -12.96 9.58 -19.30
CA SER A 809 -13.74 8.64 -18.50
C SER A 809 -14.93 9.26 -17.78
N ILE A 810 -14.94 10.58 -17.58
CA ILE A 810 -16.03 11.33 -16.95
C ILE A 810 -16.83 12.15 -17.97
N GLY A 811 -16.61 11.91 -19.29
CA GLY A 811 -17.44 12.47 -20.37
C GLY A 811 -17.05 13.88 -20.81
N TYR A 812 -15.79 14.33 -20.55
CA TYR A 812 -15.31 15.63 -21.05
C TYR A 812 -14.70 15.51 -22.44
N GLU A 813 -15.02 16.48 -23.30
CA GLU A 813 -14.35 16.70 -24.60
C GLU A 813 -13.08 17.53 -24.40
N ILE A 814 -12.02 17.17 -25.12
CA ILE A 814 -10.71 17.83 -24.96
C ILE A 814 -10.51 18.75 -26.15
N GLU A 815 -10.44 20.04 -25.89
CA GLU A 815 -10.11 21.07 -26.85
C GLU A 815 -8.63 21.48 -26.65
N ASN A 816 -7.83 21.33 -27.71
CA ASN A 816 -6.48 21.86 -27.72
C ASN A 816 -6.56 23.33 -28.15
N ASP A 817 -5.84 24.17 -27.40
CA ASP A 817 -5.73 25.57 -27.78
C ASP A 817 -5.10 25.71 -29.18
N GLN A 818 -5.79 26.35 -30.08
CA GLN A 818 -5.31 26.65 -31.44
C GLN A 818 -4.61 28.01 -31.52
N SER A 819 -4.01 28.49 -30.42
CA SER A 819 -3.27 29.74 -30.44
C SER A 819 -1.79 29.56 -30.71
#